data_832f006affc161acb0c8059d8d64f917
#
_entry.id   832f006affc161acb0c8059d8d64f917
#
_cell.length_a   1.000
_cell.length_b   1.000
_cell.length_c   1.000
_cell.angle_alpha   90.00
_cell.angle_beta   90.00
_cell.angle_gamma   90.00
#
_symmetry.space_group_name_H-M   'P 1'
#
loop_
_entity.id
_entity.type
_entity.pdbx_description
1 polymer ?
#
loop_
_entity_poly.entity_id
_entity_poly.type
_entity_poly.pdbx_seq_one_letter_code
_entity_poly.pdbx_strand_id
1 'polypeptide(L)'
;MSEAVKKTYKHGFLYKIAVTFLTVIIIVVLCIGGFLAYSALDGAEPAVCVPQGFYAYATVPSAGAFLQKTVSVQTLDSLPAGQHTAKLQGSLRSLRISPVLSAKWFNFASNFRTDAAFYSNGAYIICAKLGFRSAAVRLFSVVVKYNTSLLSSFLSMENLSRETENGFLYWIYDAGNGQKIYIGAYKDLLIGSSSHALFMQTIQTTKVSEIPQNVQTVKRFIRETKKAGADTFGILTDINYFTESIGKSPAYGNIIADLNFPEYTAVNIDLNDSALSASGNVRWDTSSDGLKTILKTKSAVPGILSRLPKSIEYITLLKIGSPSFLFEHASSLFGKDILRSYENASKSCKLLFKKSIDELFFSWMGDEIGVFGTEHTDSPVFFVSVKNERRCRDAFNQILSSAFAQKDVSAVVDGLRIPRIEFPDIIKSLLHSFNTDLPTPFYVIQNGYVYLSQSAEALAALVNEVKSGNLLVKTENWKNITRAFSSETSVFAYYTVDRHVPSFLKNNRAMKSILKNYGKGVVSVKLSASQKINFEVYAQKTASHSLAEIAAFPYECAVKIQSRIYCAKSPANVPFAYWASGQSVYALNLADQSVHTLKLDDTAYLTVQTGKTDTVKAVWAVSACGTVYKTDYSLNPAQGFPVLTGERCTASPTIMQNTALIPVADKPLILFVESNAHTYYSDEMNAKLKNPPAVYETAAAAVPRSFDSSLYLFNIEGKIADGFPVALNSISAVQGVLYKDDKAELHCAVLTEDGTFSLFRCKPEDKDSTFTGAPVGTASTTAADTANADGKDGEAGQSDEQAVSDSVYDDLCEFSVALNAPCKSQPVYSANLKMFFAVTDRGDLYKIDRNCRIIDKTAVKQKNAGSYTLTLIDLDGNGTDELLVSGGGNAIYAYTSQFIPIDGFPVSGTGTPCFIDADGDGKKELISCGIDNTIHAYTGALK
;
A
#
# COMPACT_ATOMS: atom_id res chain seq x y z
N MET A 1 -104.23 10.95 3.36
CA MET A 1 -103.92 10.15 4.54
C MET A 1 -103.05 9.00 4.08
N SER A 2 -101.83 9.07 4.28
CA SER A 2 -100.86 8.03 3.93
C SER A 2 -99.99 7.70 5.15
N GLU A 3 -100.37 6.55 5.74
CA GLU A 3 -99.57 5.99 6.88
C GLU A 3 -98.17 5.63 6.37
N ALA A 4 -97.13 6.32 6.97
CA ALA A 4 -95.76 5.93 6.78
C ALA A 4 -95.40 4.71 7.73
N VAL A 5 -95.31 3.56 7.12
CA VAL A 5 -94.85 2.35 7.82
C VAL A 5 -93.28 2.51 8.11
N LYS A 6 -93.00 2.77 9.40
CA LYS A 6 -91.64 2.65 9.91
C LYS A 6 -91.12 1.18 9.86
N LYS A 7 -90.39 0.79 8.89
CA LYS A 7 -89.63 -0.47 8.83
C LYS A 7 -88.50 -0.41 9.90
N THR A 8 -88.72 -0.98 11.03
CA THR A 8 -87.70 -1.29 12.05
C THR A 8 -86.85 -2.46 11.49
N TYR A 9 -85.63 -2.15 10.94
CA TYR A 9 -84.63 -3.19 10.60
C TYR A 9 -84.20 -3.83 11.91
N LYS A 10 -84.65 -5.07 12.17
CA LYS A 10 -84.00 -5.93 13.16
C LYS A 10 -82.69 -6.34 12.65
N HIS A 11 -81.59 -5.70 13.13
CA HIS A 11 -80.22 -6.15 12.83
C HIS A 11 -80.04 -7.59 13.24
N GLY A 12 -79.80 -8.49 12.29
CA GLY A 12 -79.64 -9.90 12.52
C GLY A 12 -78.43 -10.21 13.42
N PHE A 13 -78.39 -11.36 13.99
CA PHE A 13 -77.38 -11.86 14.90
C PHE A 13 -75.93 -11.66 14.34
N LEU A 14 -75.75 -11.86 13.04
CA LEU A 14 -74.46 -11.64 12.33
C LEU A 14 -74.01 -10.19 12.35
N TYR A 15 -74.94 -9.19 12.27
CA TYR A 15 -74.61 -7.77 12.38
C TYR A 15 -74.12 -7.42 13.76
N LYS A 16 -74.69 -7.96 14.81
CA LYS A 16 -74.24 -7.76 16.19
C LYS A 16 -72.88 -8.34 16.41
N ILE A 17 -72.57 -9.52 15.88
CA ILE A 17 -71.22 -10.13 15.91
C ILE A 17 -70.26 -9.28 15.15
N ALA A 18 -70.58 -8.81 13.99
CA ALA A 18 -69.69 -7.94 13.16
C ALA A 18 -69.36 -6.62 13.86
N VAL A 19 -70.37 -5.98 14.46
CA VAL A 19 -70.18 -4.72 15.23
C VAL A 19 -69.33 -4.98 16.50
N THR A 20 -69.60 -6.08 17.23
CA THR A 20 -68.79 -6.42 18.40
C THR A 20 -67.32 -6.72 18.00
N PHE A 21 -67.12 -7.48 16.95
CA PHE A 21 -65.79 -7.77 16.41
C PHE A 21 -65.03 -6.49 15.96
N LEU A 22 -65.72 -5.60 15.24
CA LEU A 22 -65.18 -4.30 14.86
C LEU A 22 -64.86 -3.41 16.07
N THR A 23 -65.73 -3.41 17.11
CA THR A 23 -65.46 -2.68 18.35
C THR A 23 -64.25 -3.22 19.06
N VAL A 24 -64.12 -4.55 19.14
CA VAL A 24 -62.91 -5.19 19.72
C VAL A 24 -61.66 -4.82 18.94
N ILE A 25 -61.67 -4.84 17.60
CA ILE A 25 -60.57 -4.41 16.78
C ILE A 25 -60.20 -2.94 17.05
N ILE A 26 -61.20 -2.05 17.12
CA ILE A 26 -60.98 -0.63 17.43
C ILE A 26 -60.34 -0.47 18.81
N ILE A 27 -60.81 -1.17 19.83
CA ILE A 27 -60.21 -1.14 21.17
C ILE A 27 -58.78 -1.65 21.14
N VAL A 28 -58.52 -2.77 20.44
CA VAL A 28 -57.14 -3.32 20.28
C VAL A 28 -56.22 -2.33 19.59
N VAL A 29 -56.70 -1.69 18.49
CA VAL A 29 -55.93 -0.65 17.79
C VAL A 29 -55.66 0.55 18.69
N LEU A 30 -56.64 1.01 19.47
CA LEU A 30 -56.45 2.09 20.41
C LEU A 30 -55.52 1.73 21.56
N CYS A 31 -55.56 0.51 22.07
CA CYS A 31 -54.64 0.02 23.08
C CYS A 31 -53.18 -0.07 22.51
N ILE A 32 -53.01 -0.60 21.30
CA ILE A 32 -51.73 -0.64 20.62
C ILE A 32 -51.21 0.78 20.38
N GLY A 33 -52.05 1.67 19.83
CA GLY A 33 -51.71 3.08 19.60
C GLY A 33 -51.33 3.80 20.92
N GLY A 34 -52.07 3.61 21.96
CA GLY A 34 -51.77 4.14 23.31
C GLY A 34 -50.45 3.61 23.87
N PHE A 35 -50.18 2.31 23.69
CA PHE A 35 -48.94 1.70 24.13
C PHE A 35 -47.71 2.20 23.34
N LEU A 36 -47.86 2.38 22.02
CA LEU A 36 -46.83 2.97 21.17
C LEU A 36 -46.58 4.44 21.55
N ALA A 37 -47.64 5.22 21.77
CA ALA A 37 -47.54 6.62 22.22
C ALA A 37 -46.87 6.73 23.59
N TYR A 38 -47.28 5.89 24.56
CA TYR A 38 -46.62 5.81 25.87
C TYR A 38 -45.11 5.48 25.71
N SER A 39 -44.78 4.49 24.87
CA SER A 39 -43.41 4.08 24.64
C SER A 39 -42.56 5.16 24.00
N ALA A 40 -43.16 6.03 23.16
CA ALA A 40 -42.51 7.18 22.56
C ALA A 40 -42.32 8.37 23.55
N LEU A 41 -43.26 8.57 24.44
CA LEU A 41 -43.24 9.68 25.40
C LEU A 41 -42.37 9.39 26.63
N ASP A 42 -42.30 8.12 27.06
CA ASP A 42 -41.42 7.70 28.17
C ASP A 42 -40.01 7.50 27.68
N GLY A 43 -39.36 8.61 27.24
CA GLY A 43 -38.05 8.64 26.63
C GLY A 43 -36.96 9.11 27.60
N ALA A 44 -35.74 8.67 27.31
CA ALA A 44 -34.51 9.15 27.93
C ALA A 44 -33.54 9.71 26.86
N GLU A 45 -32.70 10.66 27.25
CA GLU A 45 -31.77 11.28 26.31
C GLU A 45 -30.37 10.73 26.58
N PRO A 46 -29.72 10.02 25.62
CA PRO A 46 -28.38 9.45 25.81
C PRO A 46 -27.35 10.46 26.28
N ALA A 47 -27.39 11.70 25.78
CA ALA A 47 -26.52 12.78 26.21
C ALA A 47 -26.57 13.08 27.72
N VAL A 48 -27.70 12.73 28.40
CA VAL A 48 -27.88 12.93 29.83
C VAL A 48 -27.51 11.66 30.60
N CYS A 49 -27.78 10.48 30.01
CA CYS A 49 -27.63 9.18 30.66
C CYS A 49 -26.19 8.67 30.65
N VAL A 50 -25.44 8.99 29.58
CA VAL A 50 -24.06 8.53 29.43
C VAL A 50 -23.18 9.16 30.52
N PRO A 51 -22.43 8.35 31.30
CA PRO A 51 -21.51 8.84 32.31
C PRO A 51 -20.47 9.80 31.78
N GLN A 52 -20.08 10.78 32.55
CA GLN A 52 -19.03 11.75 32.19
C GLN A 52 -17.63 11.10 32.17
N GLY A 53 -16.65 11.81 31.59
CA GLY A 53 -15.25 11.33 31.54
C GLY A 53 -14.92 10.50 30.30
N PHE A 54 -15.78 10.51 29.29
CA PHE A 54 -15.44 9.95 27.98
C PHE A 54 -14.43 10.86 27.26
N TYR A 55 -13.47 10.25 26.55
CA TYR A 55 -12.57 10.99 25.66
C TYR A 55 -13.16 11.17 24.27
N ALA A 56 -14.13 10.32 23.88
CA ALA A 56 -14.83 10.45 22.61
C ALA A 56 -16.31 10.05 22.76
N TYR A 57 -17.18 10.79 22.09
CA TYR A 57 -18.59 10.53 21.97
C TYR A 57 -18.98 10.50 20.51
N ALA A 58 -19.48 9.39 20.02
CA ALA A 58 -19.92 9.22 18.64
C ALA A 58 -21.45 9.24 18.54
N THR A 59 -21.97 9.73 17.42
CA THR A 59 -23.41 9.72 17.14
C THR A 59 -23.69 9.43 15.68
N VAL A 60 -24.75 8.64 15.46
CA VAL A 60 -25.30 8.34 14.14
C VAL A 60 -26.80 8.66 14.19
N PRO A 61 -27.29 9.62 13.41
CA PRO A 61 -28.70 10.04 13.46
C PRO A 61 -29.69 8.94 13.06
N SER A 62 -29.33 8.04 12.15
CA SER A 62 -30.10 6.87 11.74
C SER A 62 -29.20 5.64 11.62
N ALA A 63 -29.33 4.70 12.56
CA ALA A 63 -28.55 3.46 12.54
C ALA A 63 -28.76 2.65 11.26
N GLY A 64 -30.00 2.58 10.76
CA GLY A 64 -30.29 1.84 9.53
C GLY A 64 -29.68 2.47 8.28
N ALA A 65 -29.80 3.79 8.13
CA ALA A 65 -29.19 4.51 7.00
C ALA A 65 -27.67 4.39 7.01
N PHE A 66 -27.06 4.55 8.20
CA PHE A 66 -25.63 4.39 8.37
C PHE A 66 -25.17 2.96 8.08
N LEU A 67 -25.92 1.94 8.58
CA LEU A 67 -25.57 0.55 8.34
C LEU A 67 -25.67 0.20 6.84
N GLN A 68 -26.75 0.59 6.18
CA GLN A 68 -26.92 0.36 4.74
C GLN A 68 -25.77 1.00 3.95
N LYS A 69 -25.41 2.24 4.29
CA LYS A 69 -24.29 2.94 3.67
C LYS A 69 -22.97 2.24 3.96
N THR A 70 -22.69 1.93 5.22
CA THR A 70 -21.43 1.26 5.64
C THR A 70 -21.27 -0.10 4.97
N VAL A 71 -22.35 -0.88 4.89
CA VAL A 71 -22.34 -2.18 4.21
C VAL A 71 -22.13 -2.04 2.70
N SER A 72 -22.64 -0.97 2.06
CA SER A 72 -22.40 -0.72 0.63
C SER A 72 -20.95 -0.34 0.32
N VAL A 73 -20.20 0.20 1.30
CA VAL A 73 -18.82 0.66 1.10
C VAL A 73 -17.85 -0.52 1.03
N GLN A 74 -17.43 -0.89 -0.18
CA GLN A 74 -16.48 -1.98 -0.42
C GLN A 74 -15.08 -1.68 0.14
N THR A 75 -14.73 -0.42 0.29
CA THR A 75 -13.44 0.02 0.85
C THR A 75 -13.18 -0.51 2.27
N LEU A 76 -14.24 -0.78 3.04
CA LEU A 76 -14.10 -1.35 4.39
C LEU A 76 -13.61 -2.80 4.38
N ASP A 77 -13.72 -3.50 3.24
CA ASP A 77 -13.21 -4.87 3.06
C ASP A 77 -11.68 -4.90 2.95
N SER A 78 -11.05 -3.78 2.62
CA SER A 78 -9.60 -3.63 2.47
C SER A 78 -8.90 -3.05 3.71
N LEU A 79 -9.58 -2.88 4.83
CA LEU A 79 -8.94 -2.48 6.08
C LEU A 79 -8.00 -3.58 6.57
N PRO A 80 -6.84 -3.22 7.15
CA PRO A 80 -5.90 -4.21 7.68
C PRO A 80 -6.59 -5.15 8.67
N ALA A 81 -6.42 -6.46 8.45
CA ALA A 81 -7.06 -7.47 9.27
C ALA A 81 -6.34 -7.61 10.62
N GLY A 82 -6.92 -7.04 11.68
CA GLY A 82 -6.69 -7.50 13.04
C GLY A 82 -7.77 -8.52 13.42
N GLN A 83 -7.60 -9.27 14.50
CA GLN A 83 -8.59 -10.28 14.95
C GLN A 83 -10.04 -9.75 15.03
N HIS A 84 -10.22 -8.46 15.36
CA HIS A 84 -11.52 -7.81 15.44
C HIS A 84 -12.01 -7.29 14.08
N THR A 85 -11.13 -6.80 13.23
CA THR A 85 -11.51 -6.30 11.90
C THR A 85 -11.90 -7.41 10.95
N ALA A 86 -11.28 -8.59 11.01
CA ALA A 86 -11.65 -9.75 10.19
C ALA A 86 -13.09 -10.24 10.49
N LYS A 87 -13.46 -10.32 11.78
CA LYS A 87 -14.85 -10.64 12.17
C LYS A 87 -15.85 -9.58 11.68
N LEU A 88 -15.49 -8.30 11.79
CA LEU A 88 -16.32 -7.21 11.29
C LEU A 88 -16.50 -7.29 9.78
N GLN A 89 -15.43 -7.51 9.04
CA GLN A 89 -15.47 -7.65 7.58
C GLN A 89 -16.34 -8.83 7.15
N GLY A 90 -16.18 -10.00 7.79
CA GLY A 90 -17.03 -11.17 7.56
C GLY A 90 -18.52 -10.87 7.82
N SER A 91 -18.82 -10.15 8.92
CA SER A 91 -20.19 -9.72 9.24
C SER A 91 -20.74 -8.72 8.21
N LEU A 92 -19.93 -7.76 7.75
CA LEU A 92 -20.35 -6.79 6.72
C LEU A 92 -20.64 -7.48 5.38
N ARG A 93 -19.84 -8.47 4.99
CA ARG A 93 -20.06 -9.26 3.77
C ARG A 93 -21.35 -10.07 3.84
N SER A 94 -21.57 -10.79 4.93
CA SER A 94 -22.81 -11.55 5.12
C SER A 94 -24.04 -10.63 5.13
N LEU A 95 -23.95 -9.45 5.71
CA LEU A 95 -25.02 -8.45 5.69
C LEU A 95 -25.25 -7.89 4.26
N ARG A 96 -24.21 -7.71 3.45
CA ARG A 96 -24.33 -7.19 2.07
C ARG A 96 -25.19 -8.06 1.17
N ILE A 97 -25.09 -9.37 1.33
CA ILE A 97 -25.92 -10.33 0.57
C ILE A 97 -27.28 -10.61 1.25
N SER A 98 -27.52 -10.07 2.44
CA SER A 98 -28.76 -10.28 3.17
C SER A 98 -29.93 -9.49 2.53
N PRO A 99 -31.03 -10.13 2.18
CA PRO A 99 -32.23 -9.46 1.68
C PRO A 99 -32.88 -8.55 2.73
N VAL A 100 -32.51 -8.70 4.00
CA VAL A 100 -33.06 -7.91 5.12
C VAL A 100 -32.74 -6.43 4.96
N LEU A 101 -31.52 -6.06 4.55
CA LEU A 101 -31.11 -4.67 4.42
C LEU A 101 -31.81 -3.92 3.28
N SER A 102 -32.24 -4.62 2.23
CA SER A 102 -32.97 -4.05 1.11
C SER A 102 -34.48 -3.96 1.35
N ALA A 103 -34.99 -4.59 2.42
CA ALA A 103 -36.39 -4.63 2.73
C ALA A 103 -36.93 -3.26 3.22
N LYS A 104 -38.07 -2.80 2.70
CA LYS A 104 -38.66 -1.52 3.09
C LYS A 104 -38.96 -1.40 4.59
N TRP A 105 -39.30 -2.51 5.25
CA TRP A 105 -39.55 -2.54 6.69
C TRP A 105 -38.29 -2.33 7.50
N PHE A 106 -37.10 -2.70 6.97
CA PHE A 106 -35.81 -2.49 7.65
C PHE A 106 -35.58 -1.00 7.93
N ASN A 107 -35.73 -0.14 6.94
CA ASN A 107 -35.59 1.30 7.11
C ASN A 107 -36.56 1.86 8.18
N PHE A 108 -37.77 1.36 8.23
CA PHE A 108 -38.73 1.76 9.26
C PHE A 108 -38.28 1.27 10.64
N ALA A 109 -37.86 0.03 10.77
CA ALA A 109 -37.46 -0.56 12.05
C ALA A 109 -36.13 0.02 12.57
N SER A 110 -35.14 0.31 11.71
CA SER A 110 -33.78 0.70 12.08
C SER A 110 -33.53 2.21 12.05
N ASN A 111 -34.50 3.04 11.69
CA ASN A 111 -34.36 4.50 11.70
C ASN A 111 -34.45 5.08 13.12
N PHE A 112 -33.44 4.83 13.92
CA PHE A 112 -33.25 5.38 15.26
C PHE A 112 -31.81 5.87 15.44
N ARG A 113 -31.65 6.88 16.31
CA ARG A 113 -30.35 7.42 16.66
C ARG A 113 -29.59 6.44 17.54
N THR A 114 -28.30 6.27 17.24
CA THR A 114 -27.37 5.50 18.09
C THR A 114 -26.22 6.41 18.51
N ASP A 115 -25.93 6.42 19.79
CA ASP A 115 -24.86 7.17 20.42
C ASP A 115 -23.90 6.18 21.11
N ALA A 116 -22.60 6.48 21.09
CA ALA A 116 -21.57 5.69 21.76
C ALA A 116 -20.60 6.59 22.50
N ALA A 117 -20.13 6.19 23.66
CA ALA A 117 -19.08 6.88 24.40
C ALA A 117 -17.92 5.91 24.72
N PHE A 118 -16.70 6.43 24.63
CA PHE A 118 -15.47 5.68 24.82
C PHE A 118 -14.65 6.31 25.95
N TYR A 119 -14.10 5.46 26.82
CA TYR A 119 -13.38 5.84 28.02
C TYR A 119 -11.91 5.42 27.97
N SER A 120 -11.05 6.13 28.67
CA SER A 120 -9.60 5.93 28.68
C SER A 120 -9.13 4.53 29.11
N ASN A 121 -9.95 3.82 29.89
CA ASN A 121 -9.70 2.45 30.32
C ASN A 121 -10.08 1.38 29.25
N GLY A 122 -10.42 1.81 28.03
CA GLY A 122 -10.87 0.93 26.95
C GLY A 122 -12.34 0.50 27.04
N ALA A 123 -13.06 0.93 28.08
CA ALA A 123 -14.49 0.64 28.20
C ALA A 123 -15.32 1.52 27.25
N TYR A 124 -16.45 1.00 26.82
CA TYR A 124 -17.40 1.74 25.98
C TYR A 124 -18.85 1.49 26.40
N ILE A 125 -19.70 2.42 26.01
CA ILE A 125 -21.16 2.30 26.16
C ILE A 125 -21.83 2.75 24.86
N ILE A 126 -22.84 2.03 24.42
CA ILE A 126 -23.66 2.30 23.24
C ILE A 126 -25.09 2.45 23.66
N CYS A 127 -25.76 3.51 23.24
CA CYS A 127 -27.16 3.79 23.52
C CYS A 127 -27.94 3.98 22.22
N ALA A 128 -28.87 3.08 21.92
CA ALA A 128 -29.80 3.22 20.80
C ALA A 128 -31.11 3.83 21.29
N LYS A 129 -31.49 5.00 20.75
CA LYS A 129 -32.73 5.70 21.08
C LYS A 129 -33.86 5.22 20.18
N LEU A 130 -34.63 4.25 20.66
CA LEU A 130 -35.63 3.52 19.89
C LEU A 130 -36.93 4.31 19.67
N GLY A 131 -37.28 5.25 20.56
CA GLY A 131 -38.54 5.98 20.54
C GLY A 131 -39.72 5.02 20.65
N PHE A 132 -40.73 5.15 19.79
CA PHE A 132 -41.92 4.27 19.83
C PHE A 132 -41.58 2.78 19.57
N ARG A 133 -40.42 2.47 18.96
CA ARG A 133 -39.95 1.09 18.72
C ARG A 133 -39.57 0.38 20.01
N SER A 134 -39.37 1.13 21.11
CA SER A 134 -39.16 0.57 22.43
C SER A 134 -40.35 -0.28 22.92
N ALA A 135 -41.54 -0.05 22.37
CA ALA A 135 -42.72 -0.87 22.63
C ALA A 135 -42.46 -2.35 22.34
N ALA A 136 -41.79 -2.66 21.24
CA ALA A 136 -41.43 -4.05 20.88
C ALA A 136 -40.45 -4.67 21.88
N VAL A 137 -39.44 -3.90 22.33
CA VAL A 137 -38.45 -4.37 23.31
C VAL A 137 -39.08 -4.53 24.69
N ARG A 138 -39.99 -3.62 25.09
CA ARG A 138 -40.79 -3.74 26.35
C ARG A 138 -41.65 -4.97 26.32
N LEU A 139 -42.39 -5.19 25.23
CA LEU A 139 -43.25 -6.38 25.07
C LEU A 139 -42.41 -7.68 25.12
N PHE A 140 -41.30 -7.71 24.41
CA PHE A 140 -40.36 -8.83 24.43
C PHE A 140 -39.84 -9.10 25.85
N SER A 141 -39.42 -8.07 26.57
CA SER A 141 -38.98 -8.19 27.97
C SER A 141 -40.05 -8.81 28.90
N VAL A 142 -41.30 -8.45 28.69
CA VAL A 142 -42.46 -9.02 29.46
C VAL A 142 -42.62 -10.49 29.06
N VAL A 143 -42.65 -10.81 27.78
CA VAL A 143 -42.86 -12.19 27.31
C VAL A 143 -41.74 -13.10 27.83
N VAL A 144 -40.49 -12.66 27.74
CA VAL A 144 -39.32 -13.41 28.24
C VAL A 144 -39.33 -13.56 29.76
N LYS A 145 -39.89 -12.59 30.51
CA LYS A 145 -40.02 -12.71 31.96
C LYS A 145 -40.93 -13.87 32.36
N TYR A 146 -41.98 -14.15 31.57
CA TYR A 146 -42.97 -15.18 31.85
C TYR A 146 -42.75 -16.48 31.11
N ASN A 147 -41.95 -16.50 30.03
CA ASN A 147 -41.69 -17.70 29.24
C ASN A 147 -40.23 -17.77 28.75
N THR A 148 -39.40 -18.38 29.59
CA THR A 148 -37.95 -18.51 29.31
C THR A 148 -37.61 -19.49 28.18
N SER A 149 -38.50 -20.42 27.85
CA SER A 149 -38.28 -21.41 26.78
C SER A 149 -38.37 -20.80 25.37
N LEU A 150 -39.03 -19.65 25.21
CA LEU A 150 -39.06 -18.94 23.95
C LEU A 150 -37.70 -18.32 23.59
N LEU A 151 -36.88 -17.96 24.60
CA LEU A 151 -35.55 -17.39 24.34
C LEU A 151 -34.58 -18.41 23.72
N SER A 152 -34.62 -19.64 24.24
CA SER A 152 -33.75 -20.72 23.75
C SER A 152 -34.09 -21.16 22.32
N SER A 153 -35.33 -20.98 21.86
CA SER A 153 -35.75 -21.29 20.50
C SER A 153 -35.52 -20.17 19.50
N PHE A 154 -35.46 -18.91 19.98
CA PHE A 154 -35.21 -17.73 19.10
C PHE A 154 -33.72 -17.31 19.02
N LEU A 155 -32.97 -17.55 20.09
CA LEU A 155 -31.55 -17.19 20.21
C LEU A 155 -30.76 -18.45 20.61
N SER A 156 -30.34 -19.25 19.66
CA SER A 156 -29.40 -20.36 19.88
C SER A 156 -27.98 -19.83 20.21
N MET A 157 -27.88 -18.85 21.11
CA MET A 157 -26.60 -18.30 21.56
C MET A 157 -26.23 -18.95 22.90
N GLU A 158 -25.34 -19.92 22.86
CA GLU A 158 -24.77 -20.61 24.03
C GLU A 158 -24.09 -19.68 25.04
N ASN A 159 -23.77 -18.43 24.66
CA ASN A 159 -22.98 -17.47 25.43
C ASN A 159 -23.80 -16.33 26.05
N LEU A 160 -25.15 -16.45 26.11
CA LEU A 160 -26.02 -15.41 26.65
C LEU A 160 -26.60 -15.82 28.01
N SER A 161 -26.21 -15.11 29.06
CA SER A 161 -26.80 -15.28 30.39
C SER A 161 -27.68 -14.09 30.79
N ARG A 162 -28.54 -14.28 31.79
CA ARG A 162 -29.49 -13.28 32.24
C ARG A 162 -29.31 -13.02 33.73
N GLU A 163 -29.29 -11.74 34.09
CA GLU A 163 -29.21 -11.32 35.48
C GLU A 163 -30.24 -10.24 35.82
N THR A 164 -30.52 -10.08 37.13
CA THR A 164 -31.40 -9.04 37.65
C THR A 164 -30.74 -8.37 38.83
N GLU A 165 -30.51 -7.07 38.75
CA GLU A 165 -29.92 -6.27 39.83
C GLU A 165 -30.75 -5.01 40.08
N ASN A 166 -31.03 -4.73 41.34
CA ASN A 166 -31.87 -3.57 41.75
C ASN A 166 -33.23 -3.49 41.03
N GLY A 167 -33.82 -4.65 40.70
CA GLY A 167 -35.08 -4.75 39.98
C GLY A 167 -34.99 -4.52 38.50
N PHE A 168 -33.76 -4.35 37.94
CA PHE A 168 -33.49 -4.16 36.53
C PHE A 168 -33.01 -5.46 35.91
N LEU A 169 -33.64 -5.89 34.82
CA LEU A 169 -33.31 -7.09 34.06
C LEU A 169 -32.35 -6.76 32.92
N TYR A 170 -31.26 -7.48 32.83
CA TYR A 170 -30.30 -7.35 31.72
C TYR A 170 -29.71 -8.69 31.32
N TRP A 171 -29.07 -8.71 30.15
CA TRP A 171 -28.37 -9.86 29.58
C TRP A 171 -26.89 -9.63 29.58
N ILE A 172 -26.11 -10.68 29.75
CA ILE A 172 -24.67 -10.70 29.65
C ILE A 172 -24.31 -11.61 28.47
N TYR A 173 -23.73 -11.03 27.47
CA TYR A 173 -23.13 -11.77 26.35
C TYR A 173 -21.65 -11.97 26.61
N ASP A 174 -21.20 -13.22 26.70
CA ASP A 174 -19.77 -13.57 26.81
C ASP A 174 -19.19 -13.68 25.40
N ALA A 175 -18.38 -12.69 25.00
CA ALA A 175 -17.75 -12.65 23.69
C ALA A 175 -16.50 -13.55 23.58
N GLY A 176 -16.15 -14.29 24.64
CA GLY A 176 -14.91 -15.06 24.79
C GLY A 176 -13.73 -14.19 25.23
N ASN A 177 -12.62 -14.82 25.57
CA ASN A 177 -11.40 -14.13 26.05
C ASN A 177 -11.61 -13.20 27.26
N GLY A 178 -12.60 -13.50 28.12
CA GLY A 178 -12.93 -12.69 29.30
C GLY A 178 -13.69 -11.40 29.00
N GLN A 179 -14.09 -11.14 27.76
CA GLN A 179 -14.88 -9.96 27.40
C GLN A 179 -16.38 -10.23 27.56
N LYS A 180 -17.02 -9.47 28.42
CA LYS A 180 -18.47 -9.49 28.65
C LYS A 180 -19.11 -8.21 28.14
N ILE A 181 -20.27 -8.34 27.50
CA ILE A 181 -21.11 -7.22 27.05
C ILE A 181 -22.42 -7.27 27.79
N TYR A 182 -22.74 -6.20 28.52
CA TYR A 182 -23.94 -6.03 29.28
C TYR A 182 -25.00 -5.33 28.42
N ILE A 183 -26.18 -5.95 28.26
CA ILE A 183 -27.23 -5.47 27.34
C ILE A 183 -28.53 -5.35 28.11
N GLY A 184 -29.19 -4.21 28.04
CA GLY A 184 -30.47 -4.02 28.65
C GLY A 184 -31.29 -2.87 28.05
N ALA A 185 -32.56 -2.84 28.35
CA ALA A 185 -33.47 -1.79 27.90
C ALA A 185 -33.95 -0.95 29.07
N TYR A 186 -33.83 0.36 28.97
CA TYR A 186 -34.35 1.31 29.96
C TYR A 186 -35.09 2.45 29.25
N LYS A 187 -36.38 2.63 29.59
CA LYS A 187 -37.29 3.54 28.90
C LYS A 187 -37.27 3.26 27.38
N ASP A 188 -36.94 4.24 26.57
CA ASP A 188 -36.79 4.09 25.10
C ASP A 188 -35.37 3.84 24.66
N LEU A 189 -34.42 3.56 25.58
CA LEU A 189 -33.04 3.25 25.26
C LEU A 189 -32.78 1.75 25.32
N LEU A 190 -32.11 1.24 24.30
CA LEU A 190 -31.37 -0.03 24.34
C LEU A 190 -29.88 0.30 24.59
N ILE A 191 -29.37 -0.26 25.68
CA ILE A 191 -28.02 0.07 26.20
C ILE A 191 -27.17 -1.17 26.11
N GLY A 192 -25.95 -1.03 25.54
CA GLY A 192 -24.90 -2.03 25.52
C GLY A 192 -23.61 -1.46 26.09
N SER A 193 -22.90 -2.20 26.96
CA SER A 193 -21.64 -1.74 27.53
C SER A 193 -20.64 -2.88 27.74
N SER A 194 -19.37 -2.61 27.58
CA SER A 194 -18.29 -3.54 27.98
C SER A 194 -17.98 -3.51 29.48
N SER A 195 -18.56 -2.58 30.23
CA SER A 195 -18.34 -2.43 31.66
C SER A 195 -19.67 -2.47 32.42
N HIS A 196 -19.78 -3.37 33.41
CA HIS A 196 -20.95 -3.45 34.29
C HIS A 196 -21.17 -2.15 35.08
N ALA A 197 -20.11 -1.55 35.59
CA ALA A 197 -20.19 -0.30 36.33
C ALA A 197 -20.74 0.85 35.46
N LEU A 198 -20.24 1.03 34.23
CA LEU A 198 -20.78 2.03 33.32
C LEU A 198 -22.23 1.76 32.93
N PHE A 199 -22.58 0.49 32.72
CA PHE A 199 -23.93 0.08 32.37
C PHE A 199 -24.91 0.45 33.49
N MET A 200 -24.60 0.08 34.75
CA MET A 200 -25.45 0.39 35.89
C MET A 200 -25.49 1.90 36.18
N GLN A 201 -24.38 2.60 36.07
CA GLN A 201 -24.31 4.05 36.23
C GLN A 201 -25.20 4.77 35.19
N THR A 202 -25.22 4.32 33.93
CA THR A 202 -26.12 4.89 32.92
C THR A 202 -27.59 4.79 33.33
N ILE A 203 -28.01 3.68 33.90
CA ILE A 203 -29.38 3.48 34.39
C ILE A 203 -29.67 4.36 35.59
N GLN A 204 -28.68 4.55 36.49
CA GLN A 204 -28.83 5.36 37.70
C GLN A 204 -28.84 6.87 37.41
N THR A 205 -28.00 7.35 36.46
CA THR A 205 -27.86 8.77 36.10
C THR A 205 -29.18 9.34 35.54
N THR A 206 -30.05 8.51 34.97
CA THR A 206 -31.38 8.95 34.52
C THR A 206 -32.29 9.37 35.67
N LYS A 207 -31.96 9.06 36.93
CA LYS A 207 -32.73 9.39 38.13
C LYS A 207 -32.21 10.65 38.83
N VAL A 208 -31.10 11.25 38.41
CA VAL A 208 -30.48 12.43 39.03
C VAL A 208 -30.94 13.70 38.30
N SER A 209 -31.35 14.73 39.06
CA SER A 209 -31.89 15.97 38.50
C SER A 209 -30.84 16.97 38.02
N GLU A 210 -29.55 16.73 38.27
CA GLU A 210 -28.47 17.64 37.88
C GLU A 210 -27.98 17.34 36.43
N ILE A 211 -28.07 18.34 35.56
CA ILE A 211 -27.62 18.26 34.18
C ILE A 211 -26.10 18.46 34.15
N PRO A 212 -25.31 17.45 33.71
CA PRO A 212 -23.85 17.60 33.59
C PRO A 212 -23.41 18.76 32.67
N GLN A 213 -22.29 19.40 32.98
CA GLN A 213 -21.78 20.58 32.21
C GLN A 213 -21.65 20.31 30.70
N ASN A 214 -21.26 19.12 30.29
CA ASN A 214 -21.02 18.78 28.90
C ASN A 214 -22.28 18.45 28.08
N VAL A 215 -23.44 18.29 28.73
CA VAL A 215 -24.69 17.89 28.06
C VAL A 215 -25.11 18.86 26.96
N GLN A 216 -24.91 20.16 27.18
CA GLN A 216 -25.27 21.18 26.18
C GLN A 216 -24.38 21.08 24.95
N THR A 217 -23.07 20.80 25.13
CA THR A 217 -22.13 20.59 24.05
C THR A 217 -22.49 19.34 23.24
N VAL A 218 -22.78 18.23 23.92
CA VAL A 218 -23.20 16.97 23.28
C VAL A 218 -24.52 17.16 22.51
N LYS A 219 -25.51 17.83 23.11
CA LYS A 219 -26.80 18.11 22.44
C LYS A 219 -26.66 19.00 21.21
N ARG A 220 -25.77 20.00 21.28
CA ARG A 220 -25.45 20.86 20.11
C ARG A 220 -24.81 20.04 19.02
N PHE A 221 -23.81 19.25 19.36
CA PHE A 221 -23.11 18.36 18.44
C PHE A 221 -24.08 17.37 17.76
N ILE A 222 -24.93 16.66 18.49
CA ILE A 222 -25.93 15.75 17.94
C ILE A 222 -26.84 16.46 16.93
N ARG A 223 -27.24 17.71 17.25
CA ARG A 223 -28.11 18.51 16.37
C ARG A 223 -27.39 18.92 15.07
N GLU A 224 -26.11 19.28 15.18
CA GLU A 224 -25.28 19.64 14.03
C GLU A 224 -25.01 18.44 13.13
N THR A 225 -24.67 17.27 13.69
CA THR A 225 -24.50 16.02 12.96
C THR A 225 -25.79 15.60 12.24
N LYS A 226 -26.94 15.72 12.91
CA LYS A 226 -28.24 15.43 12.29
C LYS A 226 -28.55 16.35 11.10
N LYS A 227 -28.11 17.62 11.15
CA LYS A 227 -28.29 18.56 10.03
C LYS A 227 -27.37 18.22 8.85
N ALA A 228 -26.19 17.63 9.11
CA ALA A 228 -25.25 17.22 8.07
C ALA A 228 -25.80 16.03 7.24
N GLY A 229 -26.52 15.10 7.86
CA GLY A 229 -27.16 13.98 7.15
C GLY A 229 -27.67 12.91 8.10
N ALA A 230 -28.62 12.09 7.64
CA ALA A 230 -29.18 10.99 8.45
C ALA A 230 -28.16 9.84 8.64
N ASP A 231 -27.24 9.68 7.70
CA ASP A 231 -26.20 8.66 7.61
C ASP A 231 -24.81 9.17 7.97
N THR A 232 -24.70 10.44 8.39
CA THR A 232 -23.43 11.06 8.81
C THR A 232 -22.97 10.46 10.15
N PHE A 233 -21.69 10.10 10.21
CA PHE A 233 -21.04 9.67 11.43
C PHE A 233 -20.35 10.87 12.09
N GLY A 234 -20.86 11.28 13.26
CA GLY A 234 -20.27 12.36 14.04
C GLY A 234 -19.43 11.83 15.19
N ILE A 235 -18.30 12.46 15.46
CA ILE A 235 -17.44 12.22 16.62
C ILE A 235 -17.21 13.54 17.34
N LEU A 236 -17.47 13.58 18.64
CA LEU A 236 -17.09 14.63 19.56
C LEU A 236 -15.96 14.09 20.42
N THR A 237 -14.77 14.67 20.33
CA THR A 237 -13.58 14.10 20.98
C THR A 237 -12.76 15.14 21.71
N ASP A 238 -12.14 14.71 22.80
CA ASP A 238 -11.10 15.47 23.50
C ASP A 238 -9.76 15.26 22.78
N ILE A 239 -9.30 16.27 22.07
CA ILE A 239 -8.03 16.19 21.34
C ILE A 239 -6.84 16.03 22.30
N ASN A 240 -6.90 16.60 23.50
CA ASN A 240 -5.80 16.49 24.46
C ASN A 240 -5.44 15.02 24.78
N TYR A 241 -6.44 14.12 24.75
CA TYR A 241 -6.21 12.70 24.91
C TYR A 241 -5.27 12.09 23.84
N PHE A 242 -5.32 12.63 22.62
CA PHE A 242 -4.50 12.16 21.48
C PHE A 242 -3.19 12.91 21.36
N THR A 243 -3.06 14.11 21.91
CA THR A 243 -1.84 14.94 21.80
C THR A 243 -0.62 14.29 22.44
N GLU A 244 -0.79 13.49 23.50
CA GLU A 244 0.30 12.71 24.10
C GLU A 244 0.93 11.72 23.12
N SER A 245 0.13 11.13 22.25
CA SER A 245 0.60 10.18 21.22
C SER A 245 1.26 10.91 20.04
N ILE A 246 0.71 12.05 19.63
CA ILE A 246 1.22 12.86 18.50
C ILE A 246 2.47 13.65 18.95
N GLY A 247 2.51 14.12 20.18
CA GLY A 247 3.62 14.90 20.77
C GLY A 247 4.95 14.15 20.86
N LYS A 248 4.94 12.83 20.69
CA LYS A 248 6.15 12.01 20.58
C LYS A 248 6.85 12.14 19.21
N SER A 249 6.26 12.84 18.25
CA SER A 249 6.89 13.10 16.96
C SER A 249 7.97 14.19 17.10
N PRO A 250 9.23 13.92 16.70
CA PRO A 250 10.31 14.92 16.81
C PRO A 250 10.04 16.21 16.03
N ALA A 251 9.25 16.12 14.95
CA ALA A 251 8.99 17.24 14.04
C ALA A 251 7.95 18.26 14.57
N TYR A 252 6.99 17.80 15.41
CA TYR A 252 5.84 18.61 15.81
C TYR A 252 5.60 18.62 17.32
N GLY A 253 6.37 17.86 18.09
CA GLY A 253 6.14 17.63 19.52
C GLY A 253 6.12 18.90 20.33
N ASN A 254 7.04 19.85 20.08
CA ASN A 254 7.12 21.10 20.81
C ASN A 254 5.92 22.02 20.54
N ILE A 255 5.44 22.08 19.30
CA ILE A 255 4.26 22.89 18.92
C ILE A 255 3.00 22.32 19.57
N ILE A 256 2.85 21.00 19.54
CA ILE A 256 1.67 20.33 20.09
C ILE A 256 1.67 20.41 21.62
N ALA A 257 2.82 20.31 22.28
CA ALA A 257 2.93 20.41 23.72
C ALA A 257 2.52 21.80 24.27
N ASP A 258 2.72 22.85 23.47
CA ASP A 258 2.33 24.23 23.83
C ASP A 258 0.86 24.56 23.52
N LEU A 259 0.14 23.68 22.81
CA LEU A 259 -1.27 23.86 22.49
C LEU A 259 -2.15 23.17 23.54
N ASN A 260 -3.15 23.89 24.02
CA ASN A 260 -4.24 23.37 24.83
C ASN A 260 -5.54 23.45 24.03
N PHE A 261 -6.34 22.40 24.12
CA PHE A 261 -7.65 22.32 23.46
C PHE A 261 -8.75 22.32 24.55
N PRO A 262 -9.24 23.49 24.91
CA PRO A 262 -10.11 23.65 26.09
C PRO A 262 -11.53 23.04 25.90
N GLU A 263 -11.90 22.75 24.67
CA GLU A 263 -13.22 22.22 24.33
C GLU A 263 -13.15 20.93 23.53
N TYR A 264 -14.15 20.08 23.65
CA TYR A 264 -14.32 18.93 22.76
C TYR A 264 -14.42 19.38 21.29
N THR A 265 -13.77 18.67 20.44
CA THR A 265 -13.79 18.89 18.99
C THR A 265 -14.84 18.04 18.32
N ALA A 266 -15.71 18.67 17.54
CA ALA A 266 -16.68 17.97 16.71
C ALA A 266 -16.12 17.69 15.31
N VAL A 267 -16.21 16.44 14.90
CA VAL A 267 -15.80 15.97 13.56
C VAL A 267 -16.97 15.25 12.93
N ASN A 268 -17.37 15.63 11.73
CA ASN A 268 -18.34 14.91 10.92
C ASN A 268 -17.60 14.16 9.81
N ILE A 269 -17.90 12.87 9.67
CA ILE A 269 -17.30 11.99 8.66
C ILE A 269 -18.42 11.46 7.77
N ASP A 270 -18.24 11.61 6.49
CA ASP A 270 -19.11 11.04 5.46
C ASP A 270 -18.27 10.12 4.57
N LEU A 271 -18.61 8.84 4.58
CA LEU A 271 -17.93 7.78 3.83
C LEU A 271 -18.91 7.13 2.89
N ASN A 272 -18.64 7.18 1.59
CA ASN A 272 -19.40 6.46 0.58
C ASN A 272 -18.47 5.86 -0.47
N ASP A 273 -19.01 5.06 -1.38
CA ASP A 273 -18.19 4.40 -2.41
C ASP A 273 -17.48 5.36 -3.37
N SER A 274 -17.93 6.59 -3.49
CA SER A 274 -17.32 7.59 -4.41
C SER A 274 -16.34 8.53 -3.72
N ALA A 275 -16.55 8.83 -2.43
CA ALA A 275 -15.75 9.81 -1.70
C ALA A 275 -15.76 9.56 -0.18
N LEU A 276 -14.68 10.00 0.46
CA LEU A 276 -14.56 10.20 1.89
C LEU A 276 -14.47 11.69 2.14
N SER A 277 -15.32 12.23 3.00
CA SER A 277 -15.14 13.59 3.51
C SER A 277 -15.13 13.61 5.03
N ALA A 278 -14.29 14.45 5.60
CA ALA A 278 -14.26 14.73 7.02
C ALA A 278 -14.07 16.22 7.24
N SER A 279 -14.84 16.79 8.15
CA SER A 279 -14.71 18.21 8.49
C SER A 279 -14.91 18.43 9.97
N GLY A 280 -14.21 19.42 10.51
CA GLY A 280 -14.33 19.78 11.90
C GLY A 280 -13.71 21.12 12.23
N ASN A 281 -13.95 21.55 13.44
CA ASN A 281 -13.33 22.75 14.00
C ASN A 281 -12.77 22.45 15.37
N VAL A 282 -11.57 22.95 15.62
CA VAL A 282 -10.82 22.78 16.86
C VAL A 282 -10.64 24.15 17.49
N ARG A 283 -11.06 24.34 18.74
CA ARG A 283 -10.73 25.52 19.52
C ARG A 283 -9.42 25.28 20.24
N TRP A 284 -8.51 26.24 20.17
CA TRP A 284 -7.19 26.11 20.76
C TRP A 284 -6.89 27.28 21.69
N ASP A 285 -6.00 27.07 22.62
CA ASP A 285 -5.37 28.08 23.46
C ASP A 285 -3.90 27.73 23.64
N THR A 286 -3.08 28.71 23.98
CA THR A 286 -1.64 28.51 24.25
C THR A 286 -1.12 29.62 25.14
N SER A 287 -0.09 29.34 25.93
CA SER A 287 0.65 30.35 26.70
C SER A 287 1.64 31.15 25.82
N SER A 288 2.04 30.62 24.67
CA SER A 288 3.00 31.25 23.74
C SER A 288 2.36 32.38 22.93
N ASP A 289 2.77 33.63 23.17
CA ASP A 289 2.28 34.76 22.40
C ASP A 289 2.70 34.73 20.92
N GLY A 290 3.88 34.16 20.63
CA GLY A 290 4.34 33.91 19.26
C GLY A 290 3.41 32.95 18.53
N LEU A 291 3.09 31.81 19.14
CA LEU A 291 2.17 30.85 18.56
C LEU A 291 0.76 31.42 18.41
N LYS A 292 0.28 32.19 19.39
CA LYS A 292 -1.01 32.92 19.26
C LYS A 292 -1.05 33.81 18.04
N THR A 293 0.04 34.52 17.75
CA THR A 293 0.13 35.43 16.62
C THR A 293 0.10 34.69 15.30
N ILE A 294 0.86 33.59 15.17
CA ILE A 294 0.89 32.75 13.98
C ILE A 294 -0.49 32.11 13.72
N LEU A 295 -1.09 31.48 14.73
CA LEU A 295 -2.35 30.78 14.60
C LEU A 295 -3.57 31.69 14.38
N LYS A 296 -3.45 32.99 14.64
CA LYS A 296 -4.44 34.02 14.29
C LYS A 296 -4.26 34.55 12.88
N THR A 297 -3.21 34.14 12.14
CA THR A 297 -3.00 34.56 10.76
C THR A 297 -4.19 34.18 9.89
N LYS A 298 -4.67 35.12 9.09
CA LYS A 298 -5.83 34.92 8.22
C LYS A 298 -5.43 34.00 7.05
N SER A 299 -6.22 32.97 6.81
CA SER A 299 -6.06 32.12 5.63
C SER A 299 -6.40 32.87 4.34
N ALA A 300 -5.77 32.49 3.25
CA ALA A 300 -6.01 33.05 1.92
C ALA A 300 -5.86 31.98 0.85
N VAL A 301 -6.29 32.29 -0.38
CA VAL A 301 -6.10 31.42 -1.54
C VAL A 301 -4.63 31.41 -1.94
N PRO A 302 -3.96 30.24 -1.96
CA PRO A 302 -2.57 30.17 -2.38
C PRO A 302 -2.39 30.48 -3.86
N GLY A 303 -1.43 31.35 -4.19
CA GLY A 303 -1.14 31.72 -5.58
C GLY A 303 -0.52 30.60 -6.39
N ILE A 304 0.25 29.70 -5.73
CA ILE A 304 0.90 28.56 -6.37
C ILE A 304 -0.10 27.63 -7.06
N LEU A 305 -1.30 27.44 -6.51
CA LEU A 305 -2.29 26.50 -7.05
C LEU A 305 -2.64 26.79 -8.52
N SER A 306 -2.61 28.05 -8.93
CA SER A 306 -2.85 28.48 -10.33
C SER A 306 -1.65 28.25 -11.27
N ARG A 307 -0.51 27.77 -10.75
CA ARG A 307 0.76 27.66 -11.46
C ARG A 307 1.34 26.24 -11.45
N LEU A 308 0.61 25.31 -10.86
CA LEU A 308 1.03 23.91 -10.80
C LEU A 308 0.79 23.22 -12.15
N PRO A 309 1.72 22.37 -12.60
CA PRO A 309 1.57 21.59 -13.83
C PRO A 309 0.46 20.54 -13.69
N LYS A 310 -0.09 20.11 -14.83
CA LYS A 310 -1.11 19.05 -14.86
C LYS A 310 -0.58 17.72 -14.33
N SER A 311 0.69 17.43 -14.55
CA SER A 311 1.38 16.20 -14.15
C SER A 311 1.67 16.07 -12.66
N ILE A 312 1.17 17.00 -11.82
CA ILE A 312 1.42 16.96 -10.38
C ILE A 312 0.76 15.74 -9.73
N GLU A 313 1.50 15.05 -8.89
CA GLU A 313 1.03 13.90 -8.10
C GLU A 313 0.70 14.28 -6.67
N TYR A 314 1.51 15.14 -6.08
CA TYR A 314 1.27 15.66 -4.73
C TYR A 314 1.80 17.08 -4.56
N ILE A 315 1.20 17.79 -3.64
CA ILE A 315 1.74 19.04 -3.10
C ILE A 315 1.44 19.13 -1.61
N THR A 316 2.41 19.66 -0.86
CA THR A 316 2.21 20.15 0.50
C THR A 316 2.64 21.62 0.53
N LEU A 317 1.76 22.45 1.04
CA LEU A 317 1.90 23.90 1.05
C LEU A 317 1.63 24.46 2.44
N LEU A 318 2.48 25.38 2.87
CA LEU A 318 2.31 26.18 4.07
C LEU A 318 2.16 27.65 3.68
N LYS A 319 1.07 28.30 4.14
CA LYS A 319 0.77 29.72 3.93
C LYS A 319 0.35 30.40 5.24
N ILE A 320 1.32 30.58 6.15
CA ILE A 320 1.10 31.16 7.49
C ILE A 320 2.03 32.36 7.80
N GLY A 321 2.57 32.99 6.79
CA GLY A 321 3.46 34.11 6.88
C GLY A 321 4.81 33.87 6.22
N SER A 322 5.60 34.95 6.09
CA SER A 322 6.96 34.85 5.54
C SER A 322 7.88 34.12 6.53
N PRO A 323 9.01 33.55 6.08
CA PRO A 323 9.98 32.94 6.99
C PRO A 323 10.43 33.85 8.11
N SER A 324 10.69 35.15 7.83
CA SER A 324 11.04 36.13 8.86
C SER A 324 9.97 36.26 9.94
N PHE A 325 8.70 36.37 9.51
CA PHE A 325 7.55 36.45 10.43
C PHE A 325 7.47 35.19 11.31
N LEU A 326 7.68 34.00 10.73
CA LEU A 326 7.65 32.74 11.48
C LEU A 326 8.78 32.68 12.51
N PHE A 327 10.01 33.05 12.14
CA PHE A 327 11.15 33.08 13.06
C PHE A 327 10.99 34.11 14.17
N GLU A 328 10.49 35.32 13.87
CA GLU A 328 10.24 36.35 14.87
C GLU A 328 9.21 35.93 15.94
N HIS A 329 8.14 35.25 15.51
CA HIS A 329 7.01 34.94 16.37
C HIS A 329 7.00 33.52 16.94
N ALA A 330 7.76 32.57 16.35
CA ALA A 330 7.80 31.18 16.75
C ALA A 330 9.21 30.66 17.04
N SER A 331 10.17 31.54 17.29
CA SER A 331 11.57 31.13 17.50
C SER A 331 11.74 30.12 18.65
N SER A 332 10.92 30.22 19.70
CA SER A 332 10.91 29.27 20.82
C SER A 332 10.42 27.87 20.44
N LEU A 333 9.68 27.74 19.36
CA LEU A 333 9.07 26.47 18.91
C LEU A 333 9.99 25.64 18.03
N PHE A 334 10.96 26.26 17.38
CA PHE A 334 11.89 25.55 16.49
C PHE A 334 12.94 24.71 17.21
N GLY A 335 12.98 24.77 18.54
CA GLY A 335 13.97 24.08 19.36
C GLY A 335 15.34 24.76 19.37
N LYS A 336 16.13 24.51 20.43
CA LYS A 336 17.41 25.19 20.65
C LYS A 336 18.45 24.89 19.56
N ASP A 337 18.39 23.70 18.97
CA ASP A 337 19.36 23.28 17.95
C ASP A 337 19.13 23.97 16.61
N ILE A 338 17.86 24.12 16.21
CA ILE A 338 17.50 24.86 14.98
C ILE A 338 17.84 26.36 15.15
N LEU A 339 17.53 26.96 16.30
CA LEU A 339 17.88 28.35 16.59
C LEU A 339 19.38 28.57 16.56
N ARG A 340 20.16 27.66 17.18
CA ARG A 340 21.63 27.74 17.15
C ARG A 340 22.17 27.59 15.73
N SER A 341 21.63 26.67 14.93
CA SER A 341 21.98 26.51 13.52
C SER A 341 21.67 27.76 12.71
N TYR A 342 20.53 28.39 12.94
CA TYR A 342 20.15 29.66 12.30
C TYR A 342 21.07 30.81 12.69
N GLU A 343 21.40 30.98 13.98
CA GLU A 343 22.33 32.03 14.44
C GLU A 343 23.72 31.83 13.84
N ASN A 344 24.23 30.61 13.83
CA ASN A 344 25.54 30.30 13.25
C ASN A 344 25.54 30.55 11.74
N ALA A 345 24.49 30.14 11.05
CA ALA A 345 24.34 30.40 9.62
C ALA A 345 24.23 31.88 9.30
N SER A 346 23.52 32.68 10.15
CA SER A 346 23.39 34.14 9.98
C SER A 346 24.72 34.86 10.19
N LYS A 347 25.51 34.47 11.22
CA LYS A 347 26.86 35.02 11.47
C LYS A 347 27.81 34.70 10.31
N SER A 348 27.76 33.49 9.78
CA SER A 348 28.62 33.08 8.65
C SER A 348 28.20 33.73 7.35
N CYS A 349 26.90 33.91 7.09
CA CYS A 349 26.41 34.70 5.97
C CYS A 349 26.91 36.13 6.01
N LYS A 350 26.91 36.77 7.20
CA LYS A 350 27.50 38.11 7.39
C LYS A 350 28.98 38.18 7.05
N LEU A 351 29.72 37.11 7.41
CA LEU A 351 31.16 37.04 7.12
C LEU A 351 31.42 36.85 5.63
N LEU A 352 30.70 35.94 4.97
CA LEU A 352 30.88 35.54 3.57
C LEU A 352 30.27 36.55 2.58
N PHE A 353 29.06 37.00 2.85
CA PHE A 353 28.26 37.79 1.93
C PHE A 353 28.06 39.24 2.37
N LYS A 354 28.55 39.63 3.57
CA LYS A 354 28.31 40.90 4.24
C LYS A 354 26.82 41.18 4.47
N LYS A 355 26.00 40.13 4.50
CA LYS A 355 24.55 40.15 4.72
C LYS A 355 24.15 39.03 5.66
N SER A 356 23.15 39.28 6.51
CA SER A 356 22.53 38.24 7.33
C SER A 356 21.68 37.29 6.48
N ILE A 357 21.21 36.16 7.04
CA ILE A 357 20.23 35.32 6.40
C ILE A 357 18.95 36.09 6.07
N ASP A 358 18.51 36.94 7.00
CA ASP A 358 17.31 37.77 6.79
C ASP A 358 17.46 38.68 5.58
N GLU A 359 18.61 39.30 5.44
CA GLU A 359 18.91 40.21 4.31
C GLU A 359 19.12 39.44 2.99
N LEU A 360 19.72 38.22 3.05
CA LEU A 360 20.05 37.41 1.88
C LEU A 360 18.86 36.60 1.35
N PHE A 361 18.06 36.02 2.26
CA PHE A 361 16.95 35.14 1.90
C PHE A 361 15.59 35.73 2.26
N PHE A 362 15.34 36.10 3.51
CA PHE A 362 13.99 36.48 3.95
C PHE A 362 13.53 37.83 3.40
N SER A 363 14.46 38.70 2.94
CA SER A 363 14.13 39.98 2.34
C SER A 363 13.30 39.90 1.06
N TRP A 364 13.38 38.75 0.33
CA TRP A 364 12.66 38.54 -0.94
C TRP A 364 11.62 37.43 -0.85
N MET A 365 11.74 36.51 0.11
CA MET A 365 10.79 35.41 0.30
C MET A 365 9.41 35.92 0.67
N GLY A 366 8.38 35.34 0.08
CA GLY A 366 6.98 35.59 0.40
C GLY A 366 6.47 34.68 1.50
N ASP A 367 5.17 34.42 1.51
CA ASP A 367 4.42 33.72 2.54
C ASP A 367 3.99 32.29 2.15
N GLU A 368 4.34 31.83 0.96
CA GLU A 368 4.06 30.46 0.49
C GLU A 368 5.34 29.66 0.36
N ILE A 369 5.39 28.53 1.05
CA ILE A 369 6.49 27.57 1.01
C ILE A 369 5.91 26.19 0.86
N GLY A 370 6.53 25.34 0.06
CA GLY A 370 6.07 23.97 -0.07
C GLY A 370 6.94 23.09 -0.95
N VAL A 371 6.41 21.90 -1.19
CA VAL A 371 7.03 20.89 -2.01
C VAL A 371 5.96 20.17 -2.82
N PHE A 372 6.26 19.83 -4.05
CA PHE A 372 5.42 18.99 -4.89
C PHE A 372 6.25 18.00 -5.69
N GLY A 373 5.60 16.93 -6.14
CA GLY A 373 6.15 15.96 -7.08
C GLY A 373 5.29 15.85 -8.33
N THR A 374 5.90 15.40 -9.41
CA THR A 374 5.25 15.19 -10.71
C THR A 374 5.47 13.76 -11.19
N GLU A 375 4.61 13.28 -12.08
CA GLU A 375 4.72 11.95 -12.68
C GLU A 375 5.98 11.72 -13.54
N HIS A 376 6.69 12.79 -13.89
CA HIS A 376 7.85 12.71 -14.77
C HIS A 376 9.15 12.32 -14.07
N THR A 377 9.28 12.63 -12.77
CA THR A 377 10.49 12.34 -11.99
C THR A 377 10.17 12.07 -10.53
N ASP A 378 10.98 11.22 -9.88
CA ASP A 378 10.89 10.97 -8.43
C ASP A 378 11.48 12.11 -7.58
N SER A 379 12.12 13.08 -8.22
CA SER A 379 12.75 14.20 -7.51
C SER A 379 11.72 15.26 -7.15
N PRO A 380 11.57 15.58 -5.86
CA PRO A 380 10.66 16.63 -5.43
C PRO A 380 11.11 18.01 -5.91
N VAL A 381 10.13 18.87 -6.16
CA VAL A 381 10.33 20.30 -6.45
C VAL A 381 9.90 21.10 -5.24
N PHE A 382 10.86 21.75 -4.56
CA PHE A 382 10.60 22.70 -3.50
C PHE A 382 10.30 24.05 -4.11
N PHE A 383 9.39 24.82 -3.51
CA PHE A 383 9.08 26.16 -3.98
C PHE A 383 8.91 27.13 -2.83
N VAL A 384 9.24 28.38 -3.12
CA VAL A 384 9.05 29.53 -2.23
C VAL A 384 8.49 30.67 -3.05
N SER A 385 7.45 31.34 -2.57
CA SER A 385 6.93 32.55 -3.22
C SER A 385 7.91 33.72 -3.10
N VAL A 386 7.90 34.58 -4.08
CA VAL A 386 8.81 35.74 -4.19
C VAL A 386 8.01 37.04 -4.06
N LYS A 387 8.23 37.79 -2.97
CA LYS A 387 7.62 39.13 -2.79
C LYS A 387 8.41 40.24 -3.47
N ASN A 388 9.70 40.02 -3.75
CA ASN A 388 10.58 40.97 -4.43
C ASN A 388 11.57 40.25 -5.35
N GLU A 389 11.23 40.14 -6.63
CA GLU A 389 12.01 39.40 -7.62
C GLU A 389 13.43 40.00 -7.85
N ARG A 390 13.57 41.31 -7.79
CA ARG A 390 14.89 41.94 -7.95
C ARG A 390 15.83 41.49 -6.84
N ARG A 391 15.40 41.63 -5.58
CA ARG A 391 16.21 41.18 -4.43
C ARG A 391 16.49 39.68 -4.47
N CYS A 392 15.56 38.90 -4.96
CA CYS A 392 15.75 37.46 -5.16
C CYS A 392 16.88 37.18 -6.15
N ARG A 393 16.83 37.80 -7.33
CA ARG A 393 17.90 37.63 -8.35
C ARG A 393 19.25 38.17 -7.85
N ASP A 394 19.27 39.31 -7.15
CA ASP A 394 20.50 39.84 -6.56
C ASP A 394 21.10 38.89 -5.52
N ALA A 395 20.27 38.24 -4.70
CA ALA A 395 20.73 37.25 -3.70
C ALA A 395 21.34 36.02 -4.39
N PHE A 396 20.65 35.47 -5.38
CA PHE A 396 21.16 34.33 -6.14
C PHE A 396 22.44 34.65 -6.89
N ASN A 397 22.53 35.83 -7.55
CA ASN A 397 23.74 36.27 -8.20
C ASN A 397 24.90 36.45 -7.21
N GLN A 398 24.64 36.96 -6.02
CA GLN A 398 25.64 37.12 -4.97
C GLN A 398 26.18 35.77 -4.48
N ILE A 399 25.31 34.76 -4.32
CA ILE A 399 25.73 33.39 -3.97
C ILE A 399 26.58 32.80 -5.11
N LEU A 400 26.13 32.90 -6.36
CA LEU A 400 26.82 32.35 -7.52
C LEU A 400 28.16 33.06 -7.80
N SER A 401 28.30 34.36 -7.46
CA SER A 401 29.53 35.10 -7.60
C SER A 401 30.53 34.92 -6.47
N SER A 402 30.14 34.16 -5.41
CA SER A 402 31.03 33.90 -4.29
C SER A 402 32.16 32.95 -4.67
N ALA A 403 33.31 33.07 -4.00
CA ALA A 403 34.49 32.23 -4.25
C ALA A 403 34.28 30.72 -3.97
N PHE A 404 33.16 30.37 -3.36
CA PHE A 404 32.78 29.01 -2.94
C PHE A 404 31.82 28.32 -3.93
N ALA A 405 31.25 29.06 -4.90
CA ALA A 405 30.37 28.47 -5.91
C ALA A 405 31.18 28.07 -7.15
N GLN A 406 30.97 26.87 -7.64
CA GLN A 406 31.48 26.46 -8.95
C GLN A 406 30.79 27.33 -10.02
N LYS A 407 31.57 28.08 -10.77
CA LYS A 407 31.03 28.94 -11.83
C LYS A 407 30.47 28.10 -12.97
N ASP A 408 29.25 28.44 -13.39
CA ASP A 408 28.58 27.99 -14.62
C ASP A 408 28.19 26.50 -14.74
N VAL A 409 27.90 25.81 -13.65
CA VAL A 409 27.28 24.49 -13.76
C VAL A 409 25.79 24.66 -14.12
N SER A 410 25.43 24.26 -15.33
CA SER A 410 24.03 24.24 -15.79
C SER A 410 23.78 22.98 -16.61
N ALA A 411 22.58 22.41 -16.50
CA ALA A 411 22.11 21.36 -17.38
C ALA A 411 21.29 21.98 -18.53
N VAL A 412 21.40 21.39 -19.72
CA VAL A 412 20.53 21.71 -20.86
C VAL A 412 19.58 20.55 -21.04
N VAL A 413 18.29 20.79 -20.81
CA VAL A 413 17.22 19.80 -20.93
C VAL A 413 16.11 20.40 -21.79
N ASP A 414 15.70 19.71 -22.82
CA ASP A 414 14.67 20.16 -23.79
C ASP A 414 14.89 21.58 -24.32
N GLY A 415 16.16 21.95 -24.57
CA GLY A 415 16.55 23.29 -25.02
C GLY A 415 16.51 24.38 -23.92
N LEU A 416 16.19 24.04 -22.68
CA LEU A 416 16.20 24.93 -21.55
C LEU A 416 17.53 24.81 -20.79
N ARG A 417 18.18 25.94 -20.52
CA ARG A 417 19.36 25.99 -19.65
C ARG A 417 18.91 26.17 -18.21
N ILE A 418 19.08 25.12 -17.37
CA ILE A 418 18.71 25.09 -15.97
C ILE A 418 19.97 25.26 -15.12
N PRO A 419 20.15 26.39 -14.45
CA PRO A 419 21.34 26.65 -13.62
C PRO A 419 21.27 25.83 -12.32
N ARG A 420 22.45 25.46 -11.82
CA ARG A 420 22.66 24.79 -10.56
C ARG A 420 23.22 25.76 -9.53
N ILE A 421 22.79 25.66 -8.28
CA ILE A 421 23.32 26.46 -7.20
C ILE A 421 23.96 25.57 -6.15
N GLU A 422 25.16 25.93 -5.72
CA GLU A 422 25.78 25.29 -4.57
C GLU A 422 25.60 26.21 -3.34
N PHE A 423 24.85 25.72 -2.36
CA PHE A 423 24.72 26.42 -1.10
C PHE A 423 25.97 26.22 -0.25
N PRO A 424 26.47 27.27 0.43
CA PRO A 424 27.48 27.08 1.46
C PRO A 424 27.07 26.04 2.50
N ASP A 425 28.05 25.27 3.02
CA ASP A 425 27.78 24.16 3.95
C ASP A 425 26.97 24.54 5.16
N ILE A 426 27.09 25.79 5.59
CA ILE A 426 26.35 26.33 6.72
C ILE A 426 24.86 26.49 6.39
N ILE A 427 24.51 26.77 5.14
CA ILE A 427 23.11 26.81 4.67
C ILE A 427 22.60 25.40 4.49
N LYS A 428 23.44 24.49 3.98
CA LYS A 428 23.13 23.06 3.89
C LYS A 428 22.81 22.50 5.30
N SER A 429 23.62 22.85 6.31
CA SER A 429 23.38 22.42 7.70
C SER A 429 22.07 22.98 8.28
N LEU A 430 21.71 24.21 7.93
CA LEU A 430 20.43 24.79 8.33
C LEU A 430 19.26 24.06 7.68
N LEU A 431 19.34 23.80 6.37
CA LEU A 431 18.31 23.03 5.63
C LEU A 431 18.17 21.61 6.18
N HIS A 432 19.27 20.95 6.49
CA HIS A 432 19.27 19.63 7.13
C HIS A 432 18.59 19.63 8.51
N SER A 433 18.72 20.73 9.28
CA SER A 433 18.00 20.89 10.56
C SER A 433 16.48 20.90 10.39
N PHE A 434 15.98 21.20 9.20
CA PHE A 434 14.57 21.10 8.81
C PHE A 434 14.24 19.79 8.07
N ASN A 435 15.13 18.81 8.12
CA ASN A 435 14.99 17.52 7.43
C ASN A 435 14.87 17.67 5.90
N THR A 436 15.55 18.69 5.34
CA THR A 436 15.55 19.01 3.92
C THR A 436 16.96 18.87 3.38
N ASP A 437 17.17 17.88 2.51
CA ASP A 437 18.47 17.59 1.90
C ASP A 437 18.52 18.14 0.47
N LEU A 438 19.10 19.32 0.30
CA LEU A 438 19.29 20.00 -0.98
C LEU A 438 20.75 20.49 -1.11
N PRO A 439 21.73 19.59 -1.30
CA PRO A 439 23.14 19.98 -1.26
C PRO A 439 23.53 20.92 -2.42
N THR A 440 23.08 20.62 -3.64
CA THR A 440 23.41 21.37 -4.86
C THR A 440 22.23 21.34 -5.85
N PRO A 441 21.09 22.01 -5.51
CA PRO A 441 19.91 21.93 -6.35
C PRO A 441 20.06 22.73 -7.65
N PHE A 442 19.35 22.28 -8.68
CA PHE A 442 18.98 23.12 -9.81
C PHE A 442 17.88 24.11 -9.40
N TYR A 443 17.78 25.26 -10.07
CA TYR A 443 16.75 26.23 -9.74
C TYR A 443 16.18 26.95 -10.96
N VAL A 444 14.94 27.42 -10.80
CA VAL A 444 14.23 28.27 -11.76
C VAL A 444 13.50 29.36 -10.98
N ILE A 445 13.62 30.62 -11.44
CA ILE A 445 12.84 31.76 -10.91
C ILE A 445 11.82 32.14 -11.97
N GLN A 446 10.56 31.84 -11.72
CA GLN A 446 9.50 32.07 -12.69
C GLN A 446 8.16 32.36 -12.00
N ASN A 447 7.39 33.29 -12.59
CA ASN A 447 6.01 33.59 -12.18
C ASN A 447 5.82 33.90 -10.69
N GLY A 448 6.81 34.55 -10.07
CA GLY A 448 6.76 34.92 -8.66
C GLY A 448 7.12 33.81 -7.69
N TYR A 449 7.81 32.77 -8.15
CA TYR A 449 8.33 31.68 -7.33
C TYR A 449 9.76 31.32 -7.69
N VAL A 450 10.49 30.84 -6.69
CA VAL A 450 11.73 30.09 -6.85
C VAL A 450 11.36 28.62 -6.72
N TYR A 451 11.78 27.81 -7.69
CA TYR A 451 11.66 26.37 -7.68
C TYR A 451 13.05 25.75 -7.58
N LEU A 452 13.20 24.75 -6.73
CA LEU A 452 14.46 24.06 -6.44
C LEU A 452 14.23 22.55 -6.56
N SER A 453 15.11 21.82 -7.27
CA SER A 453 15.08 20.37 -7.36
C SER A 453 16.47 19.80 -7.54
N GLN A 454 16.67 18.52 -7.16
CA GLN A 454 17.89 17.77 -7.51
C GLN A 454 17.90 17.35 -8.98
N SER A 455 16.77 17.38 -9.68
CA SER A 455 16.63 17.04 -11.10
C SER A 455 16.39 18.28 -11.96
N ALA A 456 17.22 18.49 -12.96
CA ALA A 456 17.01 19.52 -13.98
C ALA A 456 15.81 19.16 -14.86
N GLU A 457 15.55 17.86 -15.11
CA GLU A 457 14.44 17.34 -15.89
C GLU A 457 13.10 17.71 -15.23
N ALA A 458 13.01 17.60 -13.89
CA ALA A 458 11.81 18.00 -13.14
C ALA A 458 11.48 19.49 -13.35
N LEU A 459 12.49 20.35 -13.32
CA LEU A 459 12.31 21.79 -13.55
C LEU A 459 12.03 22.12 -15.01
N ALA A 460 12.65 21.43 -15.96
CA ALA A 460 12.38 21.62 -17.38
C ALA A 460 10.93 21.22 -17.71
N ALA A 461 10.48 20.07 -17.24
CA ALA A 461 9.09 19.62 -17.39
C ALA A 461 8.09 20.63 -16.80
N LEU A 462 8.33 21.11 -15.57
CA LEU A 462 7.54 22.18 -14.95
C LEU A 462 7.43 23.42 -15.85
N VAL A 463 8.58 23.93 -16.33
CA VAL A 463 8.62 25.14 -17.18
C VAL A 463 7.83 24.94 -18.46
N ASN A 464 8.01 23.79 -19.13
CA ASN A 464 7.37 23.46 -20.40
C ASN A 464 5.85 23.28 -20.24
N GLU A 465 5.38 22.57 -19.21
CA GLU A 465 3.95 22.40 -18.96
C GLU A 465 3.28 23.73 -18.61
N VAL A 466 3.90 24.55 -17.78
CA VAL A 466 3.35 25.87 -17.42
C VAL A 466 3.31 26.80 -18.64
N LYS A 467 4.36 26.80 -19.49
CA LYS A 467 4.37 27.58 -20.75
C LYS A 467 3.29 27.13 -21.73
N SER A 468 3.06 25.82 -21.85
CA SER A 468 2.03 25.25 -22.75
C SER A 468 0.62 25.41 -22.19
N GLY A 469 0.49 25.92 -20.97
CA GLY A 469 -0.79 26.11 -20.29
C GLY A 469 -1.45 24.84 -19.78
N ASN A 470 -0.67 23.73 -19.66
CA ASN A 470 -1.10 22.48 -19.08
C ASN A 470 -1.06 22.57 -17.54
N LEU A 471 -2.10 23.15 -16.95
CA LEU A 471 -2.18 23.45 -15.52
C LEU A 471 -3.15 22.54 -14.78
N LEU A 472 -2.84 22.22 -13.53
CA LEU A 472 -3.69 21.44 -12.62
C LEU A 472 -5.11 22.00 -12.52
N VAL A 473 -5.24 23.33 -12.37
CA VAL A 473 -6.53 24.01 -12.21
C VAL A 473 -7.47 23.87 -13.42
N LYS A 474 -6.95 23.49 -14.58
CA LYS A 474 -7.74 23.24 -15.78
C LYS A 474 -8.29 21.82 -15.87
N THR A 475 -7.79 20.90 -15.03
CA THR A 475 -8.20 19.50 -15.04
C THR A 475 -9.61 19.34 -14.46
N GLU A 476 -10.39 18.39 -14.99
CA GLU A 476 -11.74 18.12 -14.49
C GLU A 476 -11.68 17.56 -13.05
N ASN A 477 -10.69 16.74 -12.74
CA ASN A 477 -10.46 16.23 -11.39
C ASN A 477 -10.30 17.36 -10.37
N TRP A 478 -9.51 18.37 -10.69
CA TRP A 478 -9.32 19.53 -9.80
C TRP A 478 -10.60 20.28 -9.57
N LYS A 479 -11.37 20.53 -10.62
CA LYS A 479 -12.67 21.20 -10.52
C LYS A 479 -13.66 20.43 -9.63
N ASN A 480 -13.69 19.11 -9.75
CA ASN A 480 -14.54 18.26 -8.92
C ASN A 480 -14.11 18.30 -7.44
N ILE A 481 -12.83 18.22 -7.17
CA ILE A 481 -12.28 18.32 -5.81
C ILE A 481 -12.58 19.72 -5.23
N THR A 482 -12.35 20.81 -5.97
CA THR A 482 -12.51 22.17 -5.46
C THR A 482 -13.97 22.57 -5.22
N ARG A 483 -14.94 21.84 -5.74
CA ARG A 483 -16.35 22.01 -5.35
C ARG A 483 -16.64 21.50 -3.94
N ALA A 484 -15.84 20.61 -3.43
CA ALA A 484 -16.05 19.93 -2.15
C ALA A 484 -15.37 20.63 -0.97
N PHE A 485 -14.45 21.56 -1.21
CA PHE A 485 -13.74 22.26 -0.13
C PHE A 485 -13.52 23.75 -0.44
N SER A 486 -13.20 24.52 0.60
CA SER A 486 -12.89 25.94 0.45
C SER A 486 -11.47 26.14 -0.07
N SER A 487 -11.32 27.07 -1.03
CA SER A 487 -10.02 27.43 -1.62
C SER A 487 -9.10 28.23 -0.68
N GLU A 488 -9.65 28.85 0.37
CA GLU A 488 -8.83 29.57 1.38
C GLU A 488 -8.22 28.57 2.35
N THR A 489 -6.92 28.62 2.53
CA THR A 489 -6.19 27.69 3.40
C THR A 489 -4.96 28.33 4.03
N SER A 490 -4.49 27.79 5.13
CA SER A 490 -3.20 28.09 5.74
C SER A 490 -2.21 26.94 5.59
N VAL A 491 -2.72 25.71 5.62
CA VAL A 491 -1.97 24.48 5.30
C VAL A 491 -2.81 23.70 4.30
N PHE A 492 -2.17 23.28 3.22
CA PHE A 492 -2.84 22.57 2.14
C PHE A 492 -2.00 21.38 1.69
N ALA A 493 -2.66 20.27 1.49
CA ALA A 493 -2.06 19.12 0.85
C ALA A 493 -3.04 18.56 -0.20
N TYR A 494 -2.52 18.25 -1.38
CA TYR A 494 -3.18 17.49 -2.43
C TYR A 494 -2.34 16.27 -2.74
N TYR A 495 -2.97 15.15 -3.05
CA TYR A 495 -2.26 13.91 -3.39
C TYR A 495 -3.03 13.10 -4.42
N THR A 496 -2.28 12.35 -5.21
CA THR A 496 -2.76 11.26 -6.06
C THR A 496 -1.97 10.00 -5.68
N VAL A 497 -2.66 8.94 -5.27
CA VAL A 497 -2.07 7.86 -4.43
C VAL A 497 -1.17 6.90 -5.17
N ASP A 498 -1.06 6.94 -6.47
CA ASP A 498 -0.31 5.90 -7.16
C ASP A 498 1.18 5.82 -6.73
N ARG A 499 1.73 6.85 -6.07
CA ARG A 499 3.16 6.88 -5.69
C ARG A 499 3.51 7.45 -4.31
N HIS A 500 2.76 8.40 -3.74
CA HIS A 500 3.20 9.06 -2.50
C HIS A 500 2.06 9.31 -1.50
N VAL A 501 2.07 8.56 -0.41
CA VAL A 501 1.27 8.89 0.78
C VAL A 501 1.95 10.06 1.49
N PRO A 502 1.22 11.15 1.82
CA PRO A 502 1.79 12.27 2.56
C PRO A 502 2.56 11.79 3.80
N SER A 503 3.74 12.37 4.05
CA SER A 503 4.65 11.92 5.11
C SER A 503 4.03 11.86 6.51
N PHE A 504 3.06 12.74 6.80
CA PHE A 504 2.33 12.77 8.08
C PHE A 504 1.34 11.60 8.25
N LEU A 505 1.03 10.86 7.19
CA LEU A 505 0.15 9.69 7.22
C LEU A 505 0.90 8.36 7.14
N LYS A 506 2.22 8.39 6.89
CA LYS A 506 3.05 7.16 6.68
C LYS A 506 3.00 6.19 7.86
N ASN A 507 2.83 6.69 9.07
CA ASN A 507 2.88 5.88 10.28
C ASN A 507 1.51 5.33 10.73
N ASN A 508 0.41 5.68 10.04
CA ASN A 508 -0.92 5.18 10.38
C ASN A 508 -1.40 4.18 9.31
N ARG A 509 -1.29 2.89 9.61
CA ARG A 509 -1.61 1.78 8.69
C ARG A 509 -3.06 1.78 8.24
N ALA A 510 -4.00 2.01 9.16
CA ALA A 510 -5.43 2.07 8.84
C ALA A 510 -5.73 3.23 7.89
N MET A 511 -5.17 4.41 8.16
CA MET A 511 -5.33 5.58 7.29
C MET A 511 -4.68 5.36 5.92
N LYS A 512 -3.50 4.71 5.87
CA LYS A 512 -2.83 4.34 4.61
C LYS A 512 -3.69 3.41 3.75
N SER A 513 -4.37 2.43 4.37
CA SER A 513 -5.28 1.53 3.65
C SER A 513 -6.51 2.26 3.12
N ILE A 514 -7.13 3.12 3.93
CA ILE A 514 -8.26 3.96 3.50
C ILE A 514 -7.85 4.85 2.34
N LEU A 515 -6.70 5.50 2.44
CA LEU A 515 -6.20 6.41 1.40
C LEU A 515 -5.83 5.71 0.09
N LYS A 516 -5.37 4.46 0.13
CA LYS A 516 -5.18 3.66 -1.08
C LYS A 516 -6.46 3.53 -1.91
N ASN A 517 -7.60 3.38 -1.25
CA ASN A 517 -8.90 3.25 -1.93
C ASN A 517 -9.46 4.59 -2.40
N TYR A 518 -9.08 5.69 -1.76
CA TYR A 518 -9.43 7.04 -2.16
C TYR A 518 -8.21 7.73 -2.75
N GLY A 519 -7.85 7.33 -3.96
CA GLY A 519 -6.58 7.62 -4.62
C GLY A 519 -6.28 9.08 -4.91
N LYS A 520 -7.25 10.00 -4.76
CA LYS A 520 -7.04 11.44 -4.92
C LYS A 520 -7.71 12.19 -3.79
N GLY A 521 -6.96 13.07 -3.14
CA GLY A 521 -7.52 13.77 -1.99
C GLY A 521 -6.88 15.11 -1.72
N VAL A 522 -7.57 15.86 -0.86
CA VAL A 522 -7.18 17.19 -0.40
C VAL A 522 -7.35 17.26 1.10
N VAL A 523 -6.38 17.86 1.76
CA VAL A 523 -6.45 18.27 3.16
C VAL A 523 -6.25 19.77 3.21
N SER A 524 -7.21 20.49 3.79
CA SER A 524 -7.14 21.94 3.98
C SER A 524 -7.28 22.28 5.45
N VAL A 525 -6.37 23.06 5.98
CA VAL A 525 -6.42 23.59 7.33
C VAL A 525 -6.46 25.12 7.27
N LYS A 526 -7.48 25.69 7.92
CA LYS A 526 -7.69 27.13 7.98
C LYS A 526 -7.48 27.63 9.40
N LEU A 527 -6.57 28.55 9.55
CA LEU A 527 -6.38 29.31 10.77
C LEU A 527 -7.33 30.52 10.78
N SER A 528 -7.85 30.86 11.94
CA SER A 528 -8.73 32.02 12.07
C SER A 528 -8.40 32.85 13.31
N ALA A 529 -8.64 34.18 13.22
CA ALA A 529 -8.44 35.10 14.32
C ALA A 529 -9.32 34.79 15.57
N SER A 530 -10.35 33.96 15.42
CA SER A 530 -11.26 33.54 16.49
C SER A 530 -10.75 32.36 17.34
N GLN A 531 -9.46 32.07 17.30
CA GLN A 531 -8.85 30.92 18.00
C GLN A 531 -9.46 29.57 17.59
N LYS A 532 -9.82 29.43 16.30
CA LYS A 532 -10.32 28.19 15.73
C LYS A 532 -9.45 27.73 14.58
N ILE A 533 -9.20 26.43 14.55
CA ILE A 533 -8.61 25.74 13.42
C ILE A 533 -9.75 24.96 12.76
N ASN A 534 -10.09 25.28 11.53
CA ASN A 534 -11.03 24.49 10.75
C ASN A 534 -10.24 23.58 9.83
N PHE A 535 -10.60 22.31 9.78
CA PHE A 535 -10.01 21.37 8.84
C PHE A 535 -11.08 20.73 7.97
N GLU A 536 -10.71 20.48 6.75
CA GLU A 536 -11.52 19.81 5.75
C GLU A 536 -10.64 18.77 5.06
N VAL A 537 -11.12 17.53 4.99
CA VAL A 537 -10.51 16.43 4.25
C VAL A 537 -11.53 15.98 3.23
N TYR A 538 -11.11 15.87 1.99
CA TYR A 538 -11.91 15.29 0.93
C TYR A 538 -11.04 14.36 0.12
N ALA A 539 -11.48 13.12 -0.04
CA ALA A 539 -10.78 12.12 -0.82
C ALA A 539 -11.77 11.42 -1.75
N GLN A 540 -11.46 11.39 -3.02
CA GLN A 540 -12.28 10.78 -4.06
C GLN A 540 -11.76 9.36 -4.33
N LYS A 541 -12.68 8.40 -4.37
CA LYS A 541 -12.35 7.06 -4.86
C LYS A 541 -11.92 7.23 -6.31
N THR A 542 -10.70 6.95 -6.59
CA THR A 542 -10.29 6.67 -7.95
C THR A 542 -10.99 5.39 -8.35
N ALA A 543 -11.55 5.34 -9.55
CA ALA A 543 -11.91 4.06 -10.14
C ALA A 543 -10.68 3.18 -9.93
N SER A 544 -10.77 2.22 -9.01
CA SER A 544 -9.61 1.43 -8.63
C SER A 544 -9.28 0.57 -9.83
N HIS A 545 -8.27 0.98 -10.54
CA HIS A 545 -7.58 0.09 -11.47
C HIS A 545 -6.66 -0.87 -10.69
N SER A 546 -6.66 -0.85 -9.36
CA SER A 546 -5.91 -1.82 -8.56
C SER A 546 -6.78 -3.04 -8.31
N LEU A 547 -6.18 -4.20 -8.45
CA LEU A 547 -6.79 -5.46 -8.05
C LEU A 547 -7.17 -5.40 -6.57
N ALA A 548 -8.32 -5.94 -6.22
CA ALA A 548 -8.76 -5.99 -4.83
C ALA A 548 -7.96 -7.05 -4.07
N GLU A 549 -7.59 -6.76 -2.83
CA GLU A 549 -7.06 -7.78 -1.93
C GLU A 549 -8.20 -8.67 -1.42
N ILE A 550 -7.95 -9.99 -1.32
CA ILE A 550 -8.90 -10.91 -0.70
C ILE A 550 -9.00 -10.67 0.81
N ALA A 551 -10.07 -11.19 1.42
CA ALA A 551 -10.27 -11.06 2.86
C ALA A 551 -9.07 -11.59 3.65
N ALA A 552 -8.78 -10.94 4.78
CA ALA A 552 -7.68 -11.25 5.68
C ALA A 552 -6.27 -10.90 5.16
N PHE A 553 -6.16 -10.28 4.00
CA PHE A 553 -4.91 -9.73 3.49
C PHE A 553 -4.95 -8.18 3.45
N PRO A 554 -3.78 -7.50 3.55
CA PRO A 554 -2.44 -8.06 3.64
C PRO A 554 -2.16 -8.73 4.99
N TYR A 555 -1.43 -9.86 4.97
CA TYR A 555 -0.95 -10.55 6.16
C TYR A 555 0.37 -9.94 6.63
N GLU A 556 0.45 -9.52 7.90
CA GLU A 556 1.67 -8.97 8.51
C GLU A 556 2.54 -10.09 9.06
N CYS A 557 3.72 -10.28 8.48
CA CYS A 557 4.69 -11.24 8.98
C CYS A 557 5.37 -10.72 10.25
N ALA A 558 5.44 -11.56 11.28
CA ALA A 558 6.16 -11.25 12.52
C ALA A 558 7.68 -11.10 12.31
N VAL A 559 8.20 -11.62 11.20
CA VAL A 559 9.63 -11.63 10.85
C VAL A 559 9.85 -11.03 9.46
N LYS A 560 11.06 -10.52 9.20
CA LYS A 560 11.42 -9.96 7.90
C LYS A 560 11.49 -11.07 6.85
N ILE A 561 10.77 -10.93 5.75
CA ILE A 561 10.86 -11.83 4.60
C ILE A 561 12.20 -11.57 3.88
N GLN A 562 13.04 -12.60 3.77
CA GLN A 562 14.39 -12.49 3.19
C GLN A 562 14.56 -13.29 1.88
N SER A 563 13.63 -14.19 1.57
CA SER A 563 13.58 -14.92 0.31
C SER A 563 12.41 -14.46 -0.55
N ARG A 564 12.34 -14.93 -1.79
CA ARG A 564 11.09 -14.89 -2.55
C ARG A 564 10.02 -15.72 -1.85
N ILE A 565 8.75 -15.42 -2.11
CA ILE A 565 7.63 -16.24 -1.66
C ILE A 565 7.36 -17.32 -2.70
N TYR A 566 7.10 -18.54 -2.22
CA TYR A 566 6.63 -19.65 -3.01
C TYR A 566 5.21 -20.00 -2.58
N CYS A 567 4.36 -20.36 -3.53
CA CYS A 567 2.99 -20.82 -3.22
C CYS A 567 2.78 -22.21 -3.74
N ALA A 568 2.12 -23.05 -2.94
CA ALA A 568 1.73 -24.40 -3.34
C ALA A 568 0.59 -24.93 -2.46
N LYS A 569 -0.15 -25.93 -2.97
CA LYS A 569 -1.24 -26.56 -2.24
C LYS A 569 -0.76 -27.82 -1.50
N SER A 570 -1.30 -28.08 -0.32
CA SER A 570 -1.12 -29.35 0.36
C SER A 570 -1.81 -30.48 -0.43
N PRO A 571 -1.57 -31.75 -0.11
CA PRO A 571 -2.33 -32.89 -0.68
C PRO A 571 -3.84 -32.81 -0.41
N ALA A 572 -4.24 -32.10 0.64
CA ALA A 572 -5.65 -31.81 0.96
C ALA A 572 -6.20 -30.55 0.27
N ASN A 573 -5.50 -30.02 -0.74
CA ASN A 573 -5.85 -28.82 -1.51
C ASN A 573 -5.89 -27.51 -0.69
N VAL A 574 -5.21 -27.47 0.46
CA VAL A 574 -5.08 -26.24 1.27
C VAL A 574 -3.91 -25.41 0.75
N PRO A 575 -4.09 -24.09 0.45
CA PRO A 575 -3.03 -23.25 -0.09
C PRO A 575 -2.05 -22.76 0.99
N PHE A 576 -0.76 -22.81 0.69
CA PHE A 576 0.33 -22.34 1.56
C PHE A 576 1.24 -21.36 0.83
N ALA A 577 1.78 -20.40 1.59
CA ALA A 577 2.89 -19.55 1.18
C ALA A 577 4.13 -19.85 2.03
N TYR A 578 5.30 -19.98 1.37
CA TYR A 578 6.56 -20.35 2.00
C TYR A 578 7.61 -19.26 1.81
N TRP A 579 8.37 -18.96 2.88
CA TRP A 579 9.52 -18.05 2.81
C TRP A 579 10.58 -18.40 3.84
N ALA A 580 11.79 -17.84 3.66
CA ALA A 580 12.87 -17.94 4.63
C ALA A 580 13.11 -16.59 5.31
N SER A 581 13.50 -16.63 6.59
CA SER A 581 13.92 -15.50 7.39
C SER A 581 14.94 -15.93 8.44
N GLY A 582 16.14 -15.36 8.38
CA GLY A 582 17.25 -15.77 9.27
C GLY A 582 17.51 -17.27 9.17
N GLN A 583 17.47 -17.95 10.29
CA GLN A 583 17.69 -19.39 10.41
C GLN A 583 16.41 -20.23 10.32
N SER A 584 15.34 -19.67 9.75
CA SER A 584 14.06 -20.38 9.76
C SER A 584 13.35 -20.30 8.41
N VAL A 585 12.63 -21.38 8.09
CA VAL A 585 11.68 -21.47 6.99
C VAL A 585 10.27 -21.45 7.59
N TYR A 586 9.38 -20.71 6.97
CA TYR A 586 7.99 -20.55 7.37
C TYR A 586 7.06 -21.05 6.30
N ALA A 587 5.95 -21.66 6.71
CA ALA A 587 4.83 -22.05 5.86
C ALA A 587 3.54 -21.47 6.47
N LEU A 588 2.94 -20.51 5.77
CA LEU A 588 1.68 -19.86 6.15
C LEU A 588 0.55 -20.57 5.40
N ASN A 589 -0.41 -21.12 6.13
CA ASN A 589 -1.68 -21.53 5.58
C ASN A 589 -2.50 -20.28 5.21
N LEU A 590 -2.78 -20.08 3.93
CA LEU A 590 -3.47 -18.88 3.45
C LEU A 590 -4.96 -18.85 3.82
N ALA A 591 -5.54 -20.01 4.17
CA ALA A 591 -6.96 -20.10 4.51
C ALA A 591 -7.25 -19.73 5.96
N ASP A 592 -6.43 -20.18 6.92
CA ASP A 592 -6.65 -19.97 8.36
C ASP A 592 -5.56 -19.15 9.05
N GLN A 593 -4.51 -18.75 8.30
CA GLN A 593 -3.36 -17.97 8.77
C GLN A 593 -2.51 -18.67 9.84
N SER A 594 -2.62 -19.99 9.98
CA SER A 594 -1.70 -20.75 10.82
C SER A 594 -0.31 -20.82 10.18
N VAL A 595 0.74 -20.77 11.01
CA VAL A 595 2.14 -20.74 10.55
C VAL A 595 2.89 -21.95 11.10
N HIS A 596 3.49 -22.74 10.20
CA HIS A 596 4.47 -23.77 10.55
C HIS A 596 5.87 -23.19 10.39
N THR A 597 6.81 -23.65 11.23
CA THR A 597 8.18 -23.16 11.24
C THR A 597 9.16 -24.30 11.32
N LEU A 598 10.17 -24.30 10.44
CA LEU A 598 11.34 -25.17 10.51
C LEU A 598 12.56 -24.32 10.86
N LYS A 599 13.21 -24.61 11.98
CA LYS A 599 14.45 -23.95 12.37
C LYS A 599 15.65 -24.73 11.87
N LEU A 600 16.55 -24.06 11.18
CA LEU A 600 17.82 -24.56 10.69
C LEU A 600 18.97 -24.14 11.64
N ASP A 601 20.14 -24.69 11.40
CA ASP A 601 21.37 -24.41 12.16
C ASP A 601 22.09 -23.11 11.74
N ASP A 602 21.80 -22.58 10.53
CA ASP A 602 22.32 -21.30 10.00
C ASP A 602 21.30 -20.65 9.06
N THR A 603 21.67 -19.57 8.38
CA THR A 603 20.84 -18.84 7.42
C THR A 603 20.16 -19.78 6.43
N ALA A 604 18.85 -19.67 6.30
CA ALA A 604 18.01 -20.56 5.53
C ALA A 604 17.83 -20.11 4.09
N TYR A 605 17.97 -21.04 3.15
CA TYR A 605 17.60 -20.91 1.75
C TYR A 605 16.57 -21.98 1.42
N LEU A 606 15.57 -21.67 0.59
CA LEU A 606 14.52 -22.64 0.27
C LEU A 606 14.12 -22.64 -1.19
N THR A 607 13.55 -23.77 -1.61
CA THR A 607 12.80 -23.94 -2.86
C THR A 607 11.65 -24.91 -2.63
N VAL A 608 10.49 -24.65 -3.22
CA VAL A 608 9.31 -25.50 -3.14
C VAL A 608 9.17 -26.26 -4.46
N GLN A 609 9.21 -27.58 -4.38
CA GLN A 609 8.96 -28.48 -5.50
C GLN A 609 7.47 -28.78 -5.59
N THR A 610 6.85 -28.47 -6.73
CA THR A 610 5.42 -28.69 -6.96
C THR A 610 5.16 -29.76 -8.03
N GLY A 611 3.97 -30.33 -8.01
CA GLY A 611 3.41 -31.17 -9.07
C GLY A 611 2.68 -30.34 -10.14
N LYS A 612 2.09 -31.01 -11.13
CA LYS A 612 1.31 -30.38 -12.22
C LYS A 612 0.08 -29.58 -11.72
N THR A 613 -0.43 -29.89 -10.54
CA THR A 613 -1.63 -29.28 -9.92
C THR A 613 -1.27 -28.31 -8.81
N ASP A 614 -0.09 -27.71 -8.86
CA ASP A 614 0.46 -26.84 -7.80
C ASP A 614 0.58 -27.50 -6.42
N THR A 615 0.44 -28.85 -6.34
CA THR A 615 0.55 -29.59 -5.08
C THR A 615 2.01 -29.74 -4.67
N VAL A 616 2.33 -29.50 -3.41
CA VAL A 616 3.67 -29.67 -2.84
C VAL A 616 4.09 -31.13 -2.95
N LYS A 617 5.22 -31.38 -3.61
CA LYS A 617 5.93 -32.67 -3.58
C LYS A 617 6.95 -32.69 -2.45
N ALA A 618 7.69 -31.60 -2.28
CA ALA A 618 8.64 -31.39 -1.19
C ALA A 618 8.98 -29.92 -1.02
N VAL A 619 9.31 -29.52 0.19
CA VAL A 619 9.98 -28.25 0.48
C VAL A 619 11.45 -28.59 0.77
N TRP A 620 12.34 -28.03 -0.04
CA TRP A 620 13.77 -28.19 0.11
C TRP A 620 14.33 -26.94 0.79
N ALA A 621 15.01 -27.12 1.92
CA ALA A 621 15.67 -26.06 2.64
C ALA A 621 17.13 -26.41 2.84
N VAL A 622 18.01 -25.41 2.72
CA VAL A 622 19.45 -25.57 2.89
C VAL A 622 19.94 -24.49 3.82
N SER A 623 20.73 -24.84 4.82
CA SER A 623 21.40 -23.87 5.67
C SER A 623 22.71 -23.37 5.04
N ALA A 624 23.17 -22.17 5.41
CA ALA A 624 24.43 -21.63 4.92
C ALA A 624 25.64 -22.49 5.29
N CYS A 625 25.58 -23.30 6.36
CA CYS A 625 26.61 -24.27 6.73
C CYS A 625 26.47 -25.64 6.01
N GLY A 626 25.46 -25.79 5.12
CA GLY A 626 25.31 -26.95 4.24
C GLY A 626 24.48 -28.10 4.77
N THR A 627 23.64 -27.85 5.77
CA THR A 627 22.65 -28.85 6.18
C THR A 627 21.44 -28.78 5.25
N VAL A 628 21.11 -29.87 4.60
CA VAL A 628 20.04 -29.99 3.62
C VAL A 628 18.83 -30.67 4.23
N TYR A 629 17.69 -30.03 4.16
CA TYR A 629 16.40 -30.54 4.60
C TYR A 629 15.49 -30.77 3.39
N LYS A 630 14.80 -31.88 3.40
CA LYS A 630 13.67 -32.17 2.54
C LYS A 630 12.48 -32.44 3.44
N THR A 631 11.39 -31.71 3.27
CA THR A 631 10.22 -31.75 4.14
C THR A 631 8.93 -31.92 3.36
N ASP A 632 7.86 -32.25 4.06
CA ASP A 632 6.48 -32.18 3.56
C ASP A 632 5.96 -30.73 3.51
N TYR A 633 4.68 -30.54 3.17
CA TYR A 633 4.02 -29.24 3.10
C TYR A 633 3.93 -28.51 4.46
N SER A 634 3.99 -29.24 5.59
CA SER A 634 3.94 -28.71 6.96
C SER A 634 5.34 -28.52 7.56
N LEU A 635 6.39 -28.65 6.76
CA LEU A 635 7.79 -28.55 7.15
C LEU A 635 8.28 -29.70 8.06
N ASN A 636 7.62 -30.85 8.07
CA ASN A 636 8.13 -32.04 8.76
C ASN A 636 9.21 -32.70 7.91
N PRO A 637 10.41 -33.01 8.46
CA PRO A 637 11.50 -33.64 7.72
C PRO A 637 11.13 -35.01 7.17
N ALA A 638 11.52 -35.27 5.91
CA ALA A 638 11.39 -36.58 5.28
C ALA A 638 12.40 -37.58 5.83
N GLN A 639 12.13 -38.86 5.66
CA GLN A 639 13.04 -39.93 6.08
C GLN A 639 14.41 -39.78 5.39
N GLY A 640 15.49 -39.90 6.16
CA GLY A 640 16.86 -39.70 5.70
C GLY A 640 17.36 -38.27 5.75
N PHE A 641 16.49 -37.29 6.06
CA PHE A 641 16.88 -35.86 6.22
C PHE A 641 16.79 -35.42 7.69
N PRO A 642 17.58 -34.41 8.12
CA PRO A 642 18.53 -33.64 7.32
C PRO A 642 19.81 -34.36 6.94
N VAL A 643 20.42 -33.94 5.81
CA VAL A 643 21.74 -34.39 5.35
C VAL A 643 22.78 -33.32 5.66
N LEU A 644 23.82 -33.71 6.40
CA LEU A 644 24.97 -32.85 6.68
C LEU A 644 26.01 -33.01 5.57
N THR A 645 26.16 -32.04 4.71
CA THR A 645 27.08 -32.13 3.56
C THR A 645 28.48 -31.64 3.88
N GLY A 646 28.63 -30.78 4.89
CA GLY A 646 29.87 -30.09 5.23
C GLY A 646 30.27 -28.99 4.26
N GLU A 647 29.44 -28.68 3.25
CA GLU A 647 29.72 -27.67 2.22
C GLU A 647 28.97 -26.38 2.51
N ARG A 648 29.62 -25.25 2.44
CA ARG A 648 28.95 -23.95 2.62
C ARG A 648 28.09 -23.57 1.41
N CYS A 649 26.91 -23.02 1.64
CA CYS A 649 25.95 -22.64 0.62
C CYS A 649 25.59 -21.14 0.75
N THR A 650 25.33 -20.47 -0.39
CA THR A 650 25.00 -19.02 -0.42
C THR A 650 23.75 -18.71 -1.23
N ALA A 651 23.06 -19.75 -1.75
CA ALA A 651 21.89 -19.58 -2.61
C ALA A 651 20.85 -20.69 -2.36
N SER A 652 19.62 -20.42 -2.74
CA SER A 652 18.54 -21.40 -2.74
C SER A 652 18.86 -22.57 -3.67
N PRO A 653 18.46 -23.81 -3.35
CA PRO A 653 18.62 -24.94 -4.25
C PRO A 653 17.70 -24.80 -5.47
N THR A 654 18.13 -25.29 -6.61
CA THR A 654 17.26 -25.54 -7.79
C THR A 654 16.97 -27.03 -7.90
N ILE A 655 15.76 -27.38 -8.30
CA ILE A 655 15.35 -28.79 -8.35
C ILE A 655 15.31 -29.28 -9.80
N MET A 656 16.13 -30.30 -10.09
CA MET A 656 16.12 -31.04 -11.34
C MET A 656 15.48 -32.41 -11.10
N GLN A 657 14.28 -32.60 -11.61
CA GLN A 657 13.45 -33.80 -11.33
C GLN A 657 13.21 -33.97 -9.81
N ASN A 658 13.96 -34.83 -9.14
CA ASN A 658 13.86 -35.09 -7.69
C ASN A 658 15.20 -34.88 -6.95
N THR A 659 16.12 -34.16 -7.58
CA THR A 659 17.46 -33.87 -7.07
C THR A 659 17.63 -32.36 -6.87
N ALA A 660 18.08 -31.97 -5.69
CA ALA A 660 18.41 -30.58 -5.38
C ALA A 660 19.84 -30.28 -5.84
N LEU A 661 20.01 -29.22 -6.64
CA LEU A 661 21.28 -28.68 -7.13
C LEU A 661 21.63 -27.45 -6.30
N ILE A 662 22.75 -27.52 -5.60
CA ILE A 662 23.16 -26.53 -4.61
C ILE A 662 24.54 -25.98 -4.99
N PRO A 663 24.71 -24.69 -5.31
CA PRO A 663 26.01 -24.09 -5.53
C PRO A 663 26.85 -24.14 -4.26
N VAL A 664 28.07 -24.65 -4.36
CA VAL A 664 29.03 -24.68 -3.24
C VAL A 664 29.73 -23.33 -3.13
N ALA A 665 29.70 -22.69 -1.97
CA ALA A 665 30.21 -21.32 -1.78
C ALA A 665 31.71 -21.18 -2.01
N ASP A 666 32.47 -22.21 -1.58
CA ASP A 666 33.94 -22.15 -1.53
C ASP A 666 34.62 -22.94 -2.67
N LYS A 667 33.86 -23.66 -3.48
CA LYS A 667 34.37 -24.49 -4.59
C LYS A 667 33.61 -24.19 -5.88
N PRO A 668 34.23 -24.36 -7.06
CA PRO A 668 33.56 -24.18 -8.36
C PRO A 668 32.76 -25.42 -8.76
N LEU A 669 31.91 -25.91 -7.86
CA LEU A 669 31.12 -27.14 -7.97
C LEU A 669 29.65 -26.92 -7.66
N ILE A 670 28.81 -27.76 -8.19
CA ILE A 670 27.39 -27.91 -7.79
C ILE A 670 27.28 -29.23 -7.02
N LEU A 671 26.71 -29.16 -5.82
CA LEU A 671 26.35 -30.32 -5.03
C LEU A 671 24.96 -30.81 -5.45
N PHE A 672 24.86 -32.09 -5.79
CA PHE A 672 23.61 -32.79 -6.08
C PHE A 672 23.17 -33.57 -4.85
N VAL A 673 21.94 -33.38 -4.42
CA VAL A 673 21.34 -34.13 -3.30
C VAL A 673 20.04 -34.76 -3.77
N GLU A 674 20.06 -36.06 -3.89
CA GLU A 674 18.88 -36.85 -4.33
C GLU A 674 17.81 -36.98 -3.23
N SER A 675 16.62 -37.36 -3.65
CA SER A 675 15.48 -37.61 -2.73
C SER A 675 15.72 -38.70 -1.69
N ASN A 676 16.64 -39.61 -1.92
CA ASN A 676 17.07 -40.70 -1.04
C ASN A 676 18.25 -40.35 -0.13
N ALA A 677 18.62 -39.06 -0.11
CA ALA A 677 19.74 -38.51 0.65
C ALA A 677 21.15 -38.85 0.11
N HIS A 678 21.24 -39.44 -1.08
CA HIS A 678 22.54 -39.67 -1.76
C HIS A 678 23.07 -38.31 -2.28
N THR A 679 24.41 -38.09 -2.19
CA THR A 679 25.04 -36.85 -2.58
C THR A 679 26.21 -37.11 -3.52
N TYR A 680 26.39 -36.23 -4.54
CA TYR A 680 27.51 -36.24 -5.45
C TYR A 680 27.75 -34.82 -6.00
N TYR A 681 28.87 -34.61 -6.69
CA TYR A 681 29.27 -33.30 -7.21
C TYR A 681 29.21 -33.27 -8.72
N SER A 682 29.04 -32.06 -9.27
CA SER A 682 29.26 -31.81 -10.68
C SER A 682 30.73 -31.96 -11.07
N ASP A 683 31.00 -32.02 -12.37
CA ASP A 683 32.33 -31.69 -12.90
C ASP A 683 32.69 -30.23 -12.53
N GLU A 684 33.99 -29.95 -12.45
CA GLU A 684 34.52 -28.67 -11.97
C GLU A 684 34.36 -27.57 -13.01
N MET A 685 33.94 -26.39 -12.58
CA MET A 685 33.85 -25.18 -13.42
C MET A 685 35.10 -24.33 -13.25
N ASN A 686 35.28 -23.32 -14.13
CA ASN A 686 36.40 -22.39 -14.05
C ASN A 686 36.29 -21.39 -12.87
N ALA A 687 35.09 -21.17 -12.36
CA ALA A 687 34.85 -20.26 -11.23
C ALA A 687 33.63 -20.66 -10.40
N LYS A 688 33.53 -20.09 -9.19
CA LYS A 688 32.43 -20.35 -8.25
C LYS A 688 31.09 -19.79 -8.77
N LEU A 689 30.03 -20.55 -8.55
CA LEU A 689 28.67 -20.16 -8.92
C LEU A 689 28.02 -19.34 -7.78
N LYS A 690 27.56 -18.14 -8.07
CA LYS A 690 26.86 -17.28 -7.10
C LYS A 690 25.35 -17.53 -7.05
N ASN A 691 24.75 -17.77 -8.21
CA ASN A 691 23.32 -18.01 -8.37
C ASN A 691 23.06 -19.49 -8.64
N PRO A 692 21.91 -20.02 -8.25
CA PRO A 692 21.57 -21.41 -8.55
C PRO A 692 21.49 -21.63 -10.07
N PRO A 693 21.85 -22.83 -10.59
CA PRO A 693 21.80 -23.11 -12.03
C PRO A 693 20.37 -23.05 -12.56
N ALA A 694 20.18 -22.68 -13.81
CA ALA A 694 18.91 -22.80 -14.49
C ALA A 694 18.69 -24.28 -14.88
N VAL A 695 17.48 -24.78 -14.71
CA VAL A 695 17.15 -26.19 -14.96
C VAL A 695 16.00 -26.31 -15.94
N TYR A 696 16.13 -27.24 -16.87
CA TYR A 696 15.08 -27.67 -17.77
C TYR A 696 15.13 -29.18 -17.93
N GLU A 697 14.08 -29.89 -17.49
CA GLU A 697 13.98 -31.37 -17.48
C GLU A 697 15.21 -32.03 -16.83
N THR A 698 16.16 -32.56 -17.61
CA THR A 698 17.36 -33.30 -17.20
C THR A 698 18.67 -32.49 -17.43
N ALA A 699 18.54 -31.21 -17.81
CA ALA A 699 19.68 -30.38 -18.11
C ALA A 699 19.75 -29.19 -17.11
N ALA A 700 20.96 -28.82 -16.71
CA ALA A 700 21.23 -27.67 -15.87
C ALA A 700 22.27 -26.76 -16.55
N ALA A 701 21.92 -25.51 -16.80
CA ALA A 701 22.82 -24.50 -17.29
C ALA A 701 23.38 -23.65 -16.14
N ALA A 702 24.69 -23.46 -16.11
CA ALA A 702 25.39 -22.68 -15.12
C ALA A 702 26.35 -21.68 -15.75
N VAL A 703 26.28 -20.40 -15.30
CA VAL A 703 27.17 -19.34 -15.73
C VAL A 703 27.83 -18.76 -14.49
N PRO A 704 29.11 -19.14 -14.20
CA PRO A 704 29.87 -18.53 -13.13
C PRO A 704 30.16 -17.05 -13.43
N ARG A 705 30.03 -16.20 -12.42
CA ARG A 705 30.32 -14.76 -12.57
C ARG A 705 31.81 -14.51 -12.37
N SER A 706 32.60 -14.57 -13.47
CA SER A 706 34.01 -14.24 -13.50
C SER A 706 34.37 -13.48 -14.78
N PHE A 707 35.60 -12.96 -14.89
CA PHE A 707 36.08 -12.32 -16.11
C PHE A 707 36.14 -13.32 -17.28
N ASP A 708 36.42 -14.58 -16.98
CA ASP A 708 36.41 -15.69 -17.92
C ASP A 708 35.08 -16.44 -17.85
N SER A 709 33.96 -15.69 -17.95
CA SER A 709 32.61 -16.28 -17.88
C SER A 709 32.42 -17.30 -18.98
N SER A 710 31.98 -18.48 -18.63
CA SER A 710 31.65 -19.56 -19.56
C SER A 710 30.28 -20.13 -19.26
N LEU A 711 29.57 -20.55 -20.30
CA LEU A 711 28.30 -21.27 -20.17
C LEU A 711 28.61 -22.77 -20.02
N TYR A 712 28.21 -23.35 -18.92
CA TYR A 712 28.29 -24.80 -18.66
C TYR A 712 26.89 -25.40 -18.81
N LEU A 713 26.84 -26.60 -19.39
CA LEU A 713 25.64 -27.42 -19.43
C LEU A 713 25.94 -28.76 -18.77
N PHE A 714 25.17 -29.08 -17.73
CA PHE A 714 25.33 -30.33 -16.98
C PHE A 714 24.13 -31.27 -17.21
N ASN A 715 24.40 -32.55 -17.28
CA ASN A 715 23.37 -33.61 -17.25
C ASN A 715 22.98 -33.96 -15.79
N ILE A 716 22.07 -34.94 -15.63
CA ILE A 716 21.58 -35.34 -14.32
C ILE A 716 22.66 -36.06 -13.48
N GLU A 717 23.75 -36.54 -14.08
CA GLU A 717 24.88 -37.16 -13.40
C GLU A 717 25.94 -36.10 -12.96
N GLY A 718 25.70 -34.83 -13.23
CA GLY A 718 26.63 -33.76 -12.94
C GLY A 718 27.78 -33.61 -13.94
N LYS A 719 27.69 -34.35 -15.08
CA LYS A 719 28.73 -34.28 -16.14
C LYS A 719 28.47 -33.14 -17.09
N ILE A 720 29.55 -32.50 -17.51
CA ILE A 720 29.52 -31.46 -18.55
C ILE A 720 29.11 -32.12 -19.88
N ALA A 721 28.18 -31.52 -20.60
CA ALA A 721 27.70 -31.95 -21.88
C ALA A 721 28.76 -31.69 -22.98
N ASP A 722 28.74 -32.51 -24.04
CA ASP A 722 29.66 -32.38 -25.18
C ASP A 722 29.52 -30.99 -25.83
N GLY A 723 30.64 -30.36 -26.15
CA GLY A 723 30.72 -29.01 -26.70
C GLY A 723 30.72 -27.90 -25.64
N PHE A 724 30.62 -28.22 -24.35
CA PHE A 724 30.69 -27.24 -23.26
C PHE A 724 31.98 -27.45 -22.45
N PRO A 725 32.50 -26.42 -21.73
CA PRO A 725 31.93 -25.07 -21.61
C PRO A 725 32.15 -24.20 -22.84
N VAL A 726 31.24 -23.24 -23.07
CA VAL A 726 31.35 -22.21 -24.10
C VAL A 726 31.75 -20.89 -23.47
N ALA A 727 32.84 -20.27 -23.90
CA ALA A 727 33.29 -18.98 -23.39
C ALA A 727 32.30 -17.87 -23.78
N LEU A 728 32.03 -16.94 -22.86
CA LEU A 728 31.18 -15.77 -23.09
C LEU A 728 32.07 -14.52 -23.30
N ASN A 729 31.61 -13.62 -24.18
CA ASN A 729 32.37 -12.39 -24.49
C ASN A 729 32.34 -11.35 -23.34
N SER A 730 31.48 -11.53 -22.32
CA SER A 730 31.37 -10.63 -21.19
C SER A 730 30.83 -11.36 -19.95
N ILE A 731 30.96 -10.73 -18.79
CA ILE A 731 30.46 -11.23 -17.50
C ILE A 731 28.92 -11.34 -17.53
N SER A 732 28.37 -12.40 -16.99
CA SER A 732 26.93 -12.48 -16.71
C SER A 732 26.63 -12.34 -15.21
N ALA A 733 25.65 -11.50 -14.87
CA ALA A 733 25.14 -11.37 -13.50
C ALA A 733 24.04 -12.40 -13.17
N VAL A 734 23.48 -13.05 -14.18
CA VAL A 734 22.34 -13.95 -14.09
C VAL A 734 22.63 -15.27 -14.78
N GLN A 735 21.82 -16.28 -14.55
CA GLN A 735 21.92 -17.57 -15.22
C GLN A 735 21.27 -17.53 -16.60
N GLY A 736 21.60 -18.50 -17.47
CA GLY A 736 20.94 -18.69 -18.75
C GLY A 736 19.47 -19.09 -18.61
N VAL A 737 18.73 -19.02 -19.71
CA VAL A 737 17.35 -19.50 -19.81
C VAL A 737 17.30 -20.66 -20.78
N LEU A 738 17.03 -21.86 -20.28
CA LEU A 738 16.87 -23.06 -21.08
C LEU A 738 15.46 -23.15 -21.68
N TYR A 739 15.37 -23.50 -22.97
CA TYR A 739 14.10 -23.69 -23.64
C TYR A 739 14.21 -24.72 -24.76
N LYS A 740 13.08 -25.30 -25.18
CA LYS A 740 13.02 -26.12 -26.38
C LYS A 740 12.40 -25.36 -27.54
N ASP A 741 12.97 -25.56 -28.72
CA ASP A 741 12.43 -25.05 -29.97
C ASP A 741 11.26 -25.91 -30.51
N ASP A 742 10.78 -25.61 -31.73
CA ASP A 742 9.69 -26.35 -32.38
C ASP A 742 10.09 -27.79 -32.78
N LYS A 743 11.38 -28.07 -32.88
CA LYS A 743 11.94 -29.40 -33.16
C LYS A 743 12.24 -30.19 -31.87
N ALA A 744 11.89 -29.63 -30.71
CA ALA A 744 12.20 -30.15 -29.38
C ALA A 744 13.72 -30.17 -29.07
N GLU A 745 14.52 -29.40 -29.79
CA GLU A 745 15.94 -29.22 -29.51
C GLU A 745 16.11 -28.23 -28.34
N LEU A 746 17.08 -28.54 -27.47
CA LEU A 746 17.37 -27.72 -26.28
C LEU A 746 18.31 -26.58 -26.65
N HIS A 747 17.95 -25.37 -26.25
CA HIS A 747 18.71 -24.14 -26.41
C HIS A 747 18.88 -23.41 -25.09
N CYS A 748 19.89 -22.56 -25.00
CA CYS A 748 20.15 -21.69 -23.86
C CYS A 748 20.28 -20.25 -24.32
N ALA A 749 19.50 -19.34 -23.73
CA ALA A 749 19.65 -17.90 -23.91
C ALA A 749 20.48 -17.33 -22.76
N VAL A 750 21.49 -16.52 -23.05
CA VAL A 750 22.34 -15.88 -22.05
C VAL A 750 22.31 -14.36 -22.26
N LEU A 751 22.21 -13.61 -21.16
CA LEU A 751 22.27 -12.14 -21.14
C LEU A 751 23.47 -11.71 -20.29
N THR A 752 24.42 -11.05 -20.88
CA THR A 752 25.64 -10.54 -20.22
C THR A 752 25.44 -9.13 -19.63
N GLU A 753 26.27 -8.73 -18.68
CA GLU A 753 26.15 -7.43 -17.98
C GLU A 753 26.31 -6.21 -18.91
N ASP A 754 27.01 -6.34 -20.03
CA ASP A 754 27.14 -5.30 -21.07
C ASP A 754 25.85 -5.14 -21.92
N GLY A 755 24.88 -6.04 -21.74
CA GLY A 755 23.62 -6.05 -22.47
C GLY A 755 23.64 -6.86 -23.74
N THR A 756 24.59 -7.77 -23.94
CA THR A 756 24.59 -8.70 -25.07
C THR A 756 23.70 -9.90 -24.76
N PHE A 757 22.68 -10.10 -25.58
CA PHE A 757 21.76 -11.23 -25.50
C PHE A 757 22.13 -12.24 -26.59
N SER A 758 22.48 -13.48 -26.23
CA SER A 758 22.97 -14.52 -27.13
C SER A 758 22.18 -15.82 -26.97
N LEU A 759 21.95 -16.53 -28.04
CA LEU A 759 21.30 -17.83 -28.10
C LEU A 759 22.29 -18.91 -28.49
N PHE A 760 22.34 -19.97 -27.70
CA PHE A 760 23.24 -21.11 -27.87
C PHE A 760 22.43 -22.39 -28.09
N ARG A 761 22.84 -23.20 -29.03
CA ARG A 761 22.38 -24.57 -29.22
C ARG A 761 23.03 -25.47 -28.15
N CYS A 762 22.29 -26.37 -27.54
CA CYS A 762 22.74 -27.26 -26.48
C CYS A 762 23.28 -28.62 -27.02
N LYS A 763 23.29 -28.81 -28.30
CA LYS A 763 23.98 -29.94 -28.98
C LYS A 763 24.73 -29.45 -30.22
N PRO A 764 25.97 -29.98 -30.46
CA PRO A 764 26.66 -29.73 -31.72
C PRO A 764 25.83 -30.20 -32.92
N GLU A 765 25.91 -29.52 -34.06
CA GLU A 765 25.34 -30.01 -35.31
C GLU A 765 26.08 -31.27 -35.77
N ASP A 766 25.32 -32.33 -36.09
CA ASP A 766 25.88 -33.50 -36.76
C ASP A 766 26.33 -33.07 -38.15
N LYS A 767 27.66 -32.96 -38.40
CA LYS A 767 28.25 -32.47 -39.65
C LYS A 767 27.98 -33.40 -40.87
N ASP A 768 27.21 -34.49 -40.72
CA ASP A 768 26.90 -35.42 -41.81
C ASP A 768 25.57 -35.14 -42.57
N SER A 769 24.83 -34.12 -42.21
CA SER A 769 23.65 -33.73 -42.99
C SER A 769 24.04 -32.69 -44.04
N THR A 770 24.24 -33.15 -45.26
CA THR A 770 24.41 -32.28 -46.46
C THR A 770 23.15 -31.40 -46.66
N PHE A 771 23.14 -30.25 -46.10
CA PHE A 771 22.15 -29.21 -46.37
C PHE A 771 22.71 -28.20 -47.31
N THR A 772 22.28 -28.27 -48.59
CA THR A 772 22.46 -27.23 -49.58
C THR A 772 21.48 -26.10 -49.31
N GLY A 773 21.85 -25.14 -48.43
CA GLY A 773 21.10 -23.92 -48.20
C GLY A 773 22.02 -22.71 -48.32
N ALA A 774 21.59 -21.74 -49.09
CA ALA A 774 22.33 -20.50 -49.39
C ALA A 774 22.81 -19.74 -48.16
N PRO A 775 23.93 -19.04 -48.21
CA PRO A 775 24.48 -18.34 -47.04
C PRO A 775 23.59 -17.16 -46.64
N VAL A 776 23.12 -17.18 -45.41
CA VAL A 776 22.46 -16.04 -44.80
C VAL A 776 23.53 -14.99 -44.50
N GLY A 777 23.39 -13.81 -45.10
CA GLY A 777 24.35 -12.74 -45.06
C GLY A 777 24.60 -12.22 -43.60
N THR A 778 25.83 -12.23 -43.22
CA THR A 778 26.36 -11.48 -42.11
C THR A 778 26.16 -9.99 -42.33
N ALA A 779 25.40 -9.34 -41.49
CA ALA A 779 25.36 -7.88 -41.42
C ALA A 779 26.66 -7.40 -40.73
N SER A 780 27.69 -7.18 -41.55
CA SER A 780 28.90 -6.50 -41.10
C SER A 780 28.61 -5.00 -40.96
N THR A 781 28.76 -4.46 -39.80
CA THR A 781 28.96 -3.02 -39.65
C THR A 781 30.34 -2.65 -40.08
N THR A 782 30.43 -1.98 -41.24
CA THR A 782 31.62 -1.34 -41.76
C THR A 782 32.13 -0.24 -40.82
N ALA A 783 33.31 -0.38 -40.27
CA ALA A 783 34.15 0.74 -39.88
C ALA A 783 35.35 0.78 -40.86
N ALA A 784 35.54 1.93 -41.50
CA ALA A 784 36.45 2.21 -42.56
C ALA A 784 37.93 2.28 -42.11
N ASP A 785 38.75 1.70 -42.92
CA ASP A 785 40.10 2.03 -43.39
C ASP A 785 41.05 2.85 -42.48
N THR A 786 42.22 2.27 -42.25
CA THR A 786 43.44 2.79 -42.91
C THR A 786 44.52 1.71 -42.91
N ALA A 787 45.08 1.51 -44.12
CA ALA A 787 46.21 0.67 -44.44
C ALA A 787 47.48 1.16 -43.80
N ASN A 788 48.45 0.26 -43.47
CA ASN A 788 49.70 0.19 -44.11
C ASN A 788 50.54 -1.05 -43.75
N ALA A 789 51.21 -1.50 -44.70
CA ALA A 789 52.00 -2.70 -44.81
C ALA A 789 53.31 -2.68 -44.00
N ASP A 790 53.84 -3.85 -43.92
CA ASP A 790 55.21 -4.34 -43.88
C ASP A 790 55.74 -4.99 -42.64
N GLY A 791 56.11 -6.24 -42.82
CA GLY A 791 57.37 -6.74 -42.36
C GLY A 791 57.45 -7.79 -41.32
N LYS A 792 57.45 -9.02 -41.75
CA LYS A 792 58.46 -10.11 -41.38
C LYS A 792 58.56 -10.63 -39.95
N ASP A 793 58.35 -11.95 -39.89
CA ASP A 793 59.13 -13.01 -39.23
C ASP A 793 59.15 -13.07 -37.68
N GLY A 794 58.70 -14.18 -37.14
CA GLY A 794 59.11 -14.70 -35.85
C GLY A 794 58.25 -15.58 -35.08
N GLU A 795 58.25 -16.85 -35.35
CA GLU A 795 58.17 -18.03 -34.47
C GLU A 795 57.03 -18.14 -33.39
N ALA A 796 56.18 -19.12 -33.67
CA ALA A 796 55.93 -20.33 -32.87
C ALA A 796 55.57 -20.18 -31.38
N GLY A 797 54.38 -20.66 -31.08
CA GLY A 797 54.09 -21.22 -29.76
C GLY A 797 53.09 -20.44 -28.92
N GLN A 798 51.87 -20.32 -29.38
CA GLN A 798 50.76 -20.08 -28.48
C GLN A 798 49.61 -21.02 -28.80
N SER A 799 49.46 -21.88 -27.89
CA SER A 799 48.35 -22.75 -27.49
C SER A 799 47.16 -22.88 -28.44
N ASP A 800 47.03 -24.05 -28.99
CA ASP A 800 45.83 -24.57 -29.68
C ASP A 800 44.54 -24.50 -28.82
N GLU A 801 44.64 -24.27 -27.51
CA GLU A 801 43.43 -24.16 -26.62
C GLU A 801 42.57 -22.90 -26.87
N GLN A 802 43.21 -21.76 -27.23
CA GLN A 802 42.45 -20.52 -27.43
C GLN A 802 41.75 -20.52 -28.82
N ALA A 803 42.33 -21.13 -29.77
CA ALA A 803 41.73 -21.30 -31.11
C ALA A 803 40.58 -22.31 -31.11
N VAL A 804 40.65 -23.35 -30.26
CA VAL A 804 39.54 -24.31 -30.08
C VAL A 804 38.36 -23.68 -29.39
N SER A 805 38.54 -22.79 -28.37
CA SER A 805 37.47 -22.14 -27.67
C SER A 805 36.68 -21.15 -28.56
N ASP A 806 37.38 -20.38 -29.40
CA ASP A 806 36.76 -19.45 -30.34
C ASP A 806 35.97 -20.18 -31.44
N SER A 807 36.45 -21.33 -31.91
CA SER A 807 35.75 -22.14 -32.89
C SER A 807 34.48 -22.79 -32.33
N VAL A 808 34.49 -23.21 -31.06
CA VAL A 808 33.32 -23.84 -30.39
C VAL A 808 32.24 -22.78 -30.09
N TYR A 809 32.65 -21.54 -29.75
CA TYR A 809 31.68 -20.45 -29.56
C TYR A 809 30.94 -20.14 -30.87
N ASP A 810 31.67 -20.02 -31.99
CA ASP A 810 31.09 -19.73 -33.29
C ASP A 810 30.17 -20.86 -33.80
N ASP A 811 30.49 -22.11 -33.45
CA ASP A 811 29.68 -23.28 -33.83
C ASP A 811 28.38 -23.43 -32.99
N LEU A 812 28.34 -23.03 -31.71
CA LEU A 812 27.19 -23.17 -30.82
C LEU A 812 26.39 -21.90 -30.68
N CYS A 813 26.98 -20.71 -30.85
CA CYS A 813 26.27 -19.44 -30.79
C CYS A 813 25.50 -19.21 -32.10
N GLU A 814 24.18 -19.33 -32.06
CA GLU A 814 23.36 -19.16 -33.26
C GLU A 814 23.10 -17.70 -33.61
N PHE A 815 22.79 -16.91 -32.61
CA PHE A 815 22.39 -15.51 -32.76
C PHE A 815 22.79 -14.68 -31.55
N SER A 816 23.09 -13.40 -31.79
CA SER A 816 23.30 -12.44 -30.71
C SER A 816 22.80 -11.04 -31.09
N VAL A 817 22.44 -10.24 -30.08
CA VAL A 817 22.01 -8.84 -30.21
C VAL A 817 22.40 -8.01 -28.98
N ALA A 818 22.88 -6.80 -29.21
CA ALA A 818 23.21 -5.84 -28.16
C ALA A 818 21.98 -4.99 -27.79
N LEU A 819 21.65 -4.95 -26.47
CA LEU A 819 20.57 -4.10 -25.93
C LEU A 819 21.07 -2.68 -25.61
N ASN A 820 22.36 -2.41 -25.81
CA ASN A 820 23.01 -1.10 -25.65
C ASN A 820 22.87 -0.46 -24.24
N ALA A 821 22.70 -1.27 -23.21
CA ALA A 821 22.65 -0.83 -21.81
C ALA A 821 22.97 -1.99 -20.87
N PRO A 822 23.54 -1.75 -19.69
CA PRO A 822 23.84 -2.79 -18.70
C PRO A 822 22.59 -3.56 -18.28
N CYS A 823 22.75 -4.89 -18.09
CA CYS A 823 21.67 -5.80 -17.70
C CYS A 823 22.10 -6.71 -16.54
N LYS A 824 21.35 -6.67 -15.45
CA LYS A 824 21.51 -7.54 -14.26
C LYS A 824 20.26 -8.35 -13.92
N SER A 825 19.26 -8.28 -14.78
CA SER A 825 17.96 -8.91 -14.59
C SER A 825 17.87 -10.18 -15.44
N GLN A 826 17.32 -11.25 -14.84
CA GLN A 826 17.09 -12.51 -15.53
C GLN A 826 16.11 -12.32 -16.68
N PRO A 827 16.46 -12.67 -17.93
CA PRO A 827 15.48 -12.71 -19.01
C PRO A 827 14.49 -13.86 -18.80
N VAL A 828 13.32 -13.78 -19.44
CA VAL A 828 12.31 -14.83 -19.39
C VAL A 828 11.86 -15.22 -20.79
N TYR A 829 11.51 -16.48 -21.00
CA TYR A 829 11.03 -17.01 -22.27
C TYR A 829 9.57 -17.44 -22.21
N SER A 830 8.76 -16.91 -23.09
CA SER A 830 7.37 -17.35 -23.29
C SER A 830 7.33 -18.42 -24.38
N ALA A 831 6.99 -19.64 -23.98
CA ALA A 831 6.81 -20.74 -24.92
C ALA A 831 5.60 -20.51 -25.84
N ASN A 832 4.53 -19.89 -25.32
CA ASN A 832 3.31 -19.57 -26.08
C ASN A 832 3.58 -18.54 -27.19
N LEU A 833 4.32 -17.48 -26.85
CA LEU A 833 4.66 -16.40 -27.78
C LEU A 833 5.91 -16.71 -28.62
N LYS A 834 6.72 -17.67 -28.20
CA LYS A 834 8.07 -17.98 -28.77
C LYS A 834 8.98 -16.75 -28.76
N MET A 835 8.93 -15.98 -27.64
CA MET A 835 9.63 -14.71 -27.47
C MET A 835 10.34 -14.65 -26.14
N PHE A 836 11.42 -13.92 -26.08
CA PHE A 836 12.11 -13.53 -24.86
C PHE A 836 11.72 -12.13 -24.46
N PHE A 837 11.73 -11.91 -23.14
CA PHE A 837 11.60 -10.58 -22.56
C PHE A 837 12.83 -10.33 -21.69
N ALA A 838 13.46 -9.17 -21.88
CA ALA A 838 14.64 -8.73 -21.12
C ALA A 838 14.47 -7.28 -20.69
N VAL A 839 15.05 -6.92 -19.55
CA VAL A 839 15.01 -5.54 -19.04
C VAL A 839 16.41 -5.09 -18.65
N THR A 840 16.78 -3.88 -19.06
CA THR A 840 18.06 -3.25 -18.69
C THR A 840 17.98 -2.61 -17.31
N ASP A 841 19.13 -2.34 -16.70
CA ASP A 841 19.23 -1.61 -15.42
C ASP A 841 18.62 -0.19 -15.49
N ARG A 842 18.42 0.35 -16.70
CA ARG A 842 17.75 1.63 -16.96
C ARG A 842 16.23 1.52 -17.02
N GLY A 843 15.68 0.30 -16.95
CA GLY A 843 14.25 0.03 -17.08
C GLY A 843 13.75 -0.01 -18.52
N ASP A 844 14.62 -0.16 -19.51
CA ASP A 844 14.22 -0.42 -20.90
C ASP A 844 13.84 -1.91 -21.04
N LEU A 845 12.63 -2.18 -21.43
CA LEU A 845 12.05 -3.50 -21.58
C LEU A 845 12.03 -3.89 -23.07
N TYR A 846 12.58 -5.03 -23.39
CA TYR A 846 12.74 -5.54 -24.76
C TYR A 846 11.95 -6.83 -24.98
N LYS A 847 11.38 -6.97 -26.17
CA LYS A 847 10.80 -8.20 -26.69
C LYS A 847 11.68 -8.68 -27.85
N ILE A 848 12.20 -9.90 -27.75
CA ILE A 848 13.23 -10.45 -28.64
C ILE A 848 12.73 -11.79 -29.17
N ASP A 849 12.85 -12.02 -30.49
CA ASP A 849 12.53 -13.31 -31.10
C ASP A 849 13.66 -14.34 -30.98
N ARG A 850 13.40 -15.56 -31.40
CA ARG A 850 14.38 -16.66 -31.39
C ARG A 850 15.52 -16.52 -32.41
N ASN A 851 15.54 -15.44 -33.19
CA ASN A 851 16.67 -15.05 -34.08
C ASN A 851 17.38 -13.82 -33.53
N CYS A 852 17.26 -13.50 -32.24
CA CYS A 852 17.79 -12.32 -31.58
C CYS A 852 17.37 -10.98 -32.23
N ARG A 853 16.23 -10.91 -32.91
CA ARG A 853 15.70 -9.64 -33.41
C ARG A 853 14.87 -8.95 -32.34
N ILE A 854 15.13 -7.68 -32.09
CA ILE A 854 14.31 -6.86 -31.23
C ILE A 854 13.00 -6.57 -31.96
N ILE A 855 11.90 -7.13 -31.46
CA ILE A 855 10.57 -6.98 -32.06
C ILE A 855 9.88 -5.72 -31.52
N ASP A 856 10.07 -5.42 -30.24
CA ASP A 856 9.45 -4.26 -29.60
C ASP A 856 10.29 -3.80 -28.39
N LYS A 857 10.13 -2.52 -28.04
CA LYS A 857 10.82 -1.91 -26.91
C LYS A 857 9.91 -0.90 -26.22
N THR A 858 9.89 -0.91 -24.88
CA THR A 858 9.23 0.12 -24.05
C THR A 858 10.07 0.39 -22.82
N ALA A 859 9.69 1.40 -22.04
CA ALA A 859 10.30 1.66 -20.74
C ALA A 859 9.32 1.28 -19.62
N VAL A 860 9.84 0.63 -18.56
CA VAL A 860 9.07 0.43 -17.34
C VAL A 860 8.76 1.79 -16.72
N LYS A 861 7.52 2.00 -16.26
CA LYS A 861 7.11 3.30 -15.68
C LYS A 861 7.93 3.72 -14.47
N GLN A 862 8.45 2.76 -13.72
CA GLN A 862 9.33 3.03 -12.58
C GLN A 862 10.79 2.81 -12.98
N LYS A 863 11.52 3.90 -13.17
CA LYS A 863 12.95 3.91 -13.47
C LYS A 863 13.77 4.01 -12.19
N ASN A 864 13.87 2.97 -11.41
CA ASN A 864 14.76 2.98 -10.27
C ASN A 864 15.89 1.98 -10.44
N ALA A 865 17.10 2.48 -10.32
CA ALA A 865 18.34 1.76 -10.41
C ALA A 865 18.37 0.53 -9.49
N GLY A 866 18.17 -0.62 -10.04
CA GLY A 866 18.21 -1.90 -9.36
C GLY A 866 17.99 -3.02 -10.37
N SER A 867 18.06 -4.25 -9.91
CA SER A 867 17.65 -5.39 -10.72
C SER A 867 16.13 -5.46 -10.77
N TYR A 868 15.59 -5.76 -11.93
CA TYR A 868 14.19 -6.05 -12.13
C TYR A 868 13.94 -7.55 -12.10
N THR A 869 12.76 -7.97 -11.67
CA THR A 869 12.30 -9.35 -11.77
C THR A 869 11.19 -9.42 -12.79
N LEU A 870 11.34 -10.29 -13.78
CA LEU A 870 10.34 -10.58 -14.80
C LEU A 870 9.62 -11.88 -14.47
N THR A 871 8.30 -11.91 -14.67
CA THR A 871 7.48 -13.11 -14.49
C THR A 871 6.46 -13.15 -15.62
N LEU A 872 6.36 -14.29 -16.29
CA LEU A 872 5.38 -14.55 -17.34
C LEU A 872 4.23 -15.37 -16.78
N ILE A 873 3.02 -14.99 -17.12
CA ILE A 873 1.80 -15.71 -16.77
C ILE A 873 0.65 -15.31 -17.69
N ASP A 874 -0.20 -16.24 -18.04
CA ASP A 874 -1.50 -15.98 -18.68
C ASP A 874 -2.48 -15.49 -17.60
N LEU A 875 -2.65 -14.16 -17.50
CA LEU A 875 -3.45 -13.50 -16.45
C LEU A 875 -4.96 -13.58 -16.73
N ASP A 876 -5.36 -13.63 -17.98
CA ASP A 876 -6.78 -13.60 -18.38
C ASP A 876 -7.30 -14.91 -18.95
N GLY A 877 -6.45 -15.95 -19.00
CA GLY A 877 -6.81 -17.29 -19.48
C GLY A 877 -6.99 -17.38 -20.99
N ASN A 878 -6.45 -16.42 -21.76
CA ASN A 878 -6.56 -16.38 -23.22
C ASN A 878 -5.52 -17.22 -23.96
N GLY A 879 -4.60 -17.86 -23.23
CA GLY A 879 -3.49 -18.65 -23.78
C GLY A 879 -2.29 -17.83 -24.21
N THR A 880 -2.27 -16.53 -23.92
CA THR A 880 -1.17 -15.62 -24.20
C THR A 880 -0.54 -15.15 -22.90
N ASP A 881 0.78 -15.26 -22.74
CA ASP A 881 1.45 -14.81 -21.51
C ASP A 881 1.48 -13.28 -21.44
N GLU A 882 1.10 -12.75 -20.29
CA GLU A 882 1.36 -11.39 -19.85
C GLU A 882 2.68 -11.33 -19.09
N LEU A 883 3.26 -10.13 -19.07
CA LEU A 883 4.54 -9.86 -18.42
C LEU A 883 4.35 -9.04 -17.16
N LEU A 884 4.72 -9.61 -16.02
CA LEU A 884 4.83 -8.90 -14.76
C LEU A 884 6.26 -8.41 -14.55
N VAL A 885 6.40 -7.16 -14.14
CA VAL A 885 7.69 -6.52 -13.88
C VAL A 885 7.67 -5.92 -12.48
N SER A 886 8.55 -6.38 -11.61
CA SER A 886 8.82 -5.78 -10.31
C SER A 886 10.23 -5.22 -10.26
N GLY A 887 10.43 -4.10 -9.59
CA GLY A 887 11.72 -3.42 -9.48
C GLY A 887 12.03 -3.00 -8.05
N GLY A 888 12.96 -2.05 -7.86
CA GLY A 888 13.43 -1.59 -6.55
C GLY A 888 12.41 -0.87 -5.67
N GLY A 889 11.16 -0.65 -6.15
CA GLY A 889 10.04 -0.09 -5.38
C GLY A 889 9.05 -1.17 -4.96
N ASN A 890 8.07 -0.81 -4.11
CA ASN A 890 7.00 -1.70 -3.67
C ASN A 890 5.85 -1.75 -4.67
N ALA A 891 6.16 -2.07 -5.94
CA ALA A 891 5.17 -2.08 -7.02
C ALA A 891 5.49 -3.17 -8.05
N ILE A 892 4.46 -3.93 -8.43
CA ILE A 892 4.50 -4.90 -9.54
C ILE A 892 3.63 -4.33 -10.66
N TYR A 893 4.20 -4.15 -11.82
CA TYR A 893 3.54 -3.71 -13.06
C TYR A 893 3.19 -4.92 -13.92
N ALA A 894 2.11 -4.82 -14.68
CA ALA A 894 1.75 -5.83 -15.66
C ALA A 894 1.56 -5.22 -17.05
N TYR A 895 1.99 -5.95 -18.05
CA TYR A 895 1.93 -5.56 -19.46
C TYR A 895 1.42 -6.73 -20.30
N THR A 896 0.64 -6.42 -21.31
CA THR A 896 0.31 -7.39 -22.37
C THR A 896 1.58 -7.75 -23.15
N SER A 897 1.50 -8.77 -24.01
CA SER A 897 2.59 -9.14 -24.92
C SER A 897 2.97 -8.03 -25.91
N GLN A 898 2.16 -6.97 -26.07
CA GLN A 898 2.42 -5.75 -26.85
C GLN A 898 2.87 -4.57 -25.99
N PHE A 899 3.28 -4.80 -24.75
CA PHE A 899 3.71 -3.78 -23.78
C PHE A 899 2.63 -2.74 -23.43
N ILE A 900 1.34 -3.08 -23.62
CA ILE A 900 0.25 -2.24 -23.15
C ILE A 900 0.07 -2.49 -21.65
N PRO A 901 0.07 -1.47 -20.79
CA PRO A 901 -0.20 -1.63 -19.38
C PRO A 901 -1.57 -2.25 -19.12
N ILE A 902 -1.64 -3.21 -18.20
CA ILE A 902 -2.88 -3.90 -17.83
C ILE A 902 -3.56 -3.15 -16.70
N ASP A 903 -4.87 -2.95 -16.84
CA ASP A 903 -5.69 -2.35 -15.78
C ASP A 903 -5.65 -3.19 -14.51
N GLY A 904 -5.64 -2.52 -13.35
CA GLY A 904 -5.49 -3.17 -12.06
C GLY A 904 -4.06 -3.13 -11.51
N PHE A 905 -3.08 -2.83 -12.35
CA PHE A 905 -1.69 -2.67 -11.96
C PHE A 905 -1.23 -1.19 -12.01
N PRO A 906 -0.23 -0.79 -11.20
CA PRO A 906 0.60 -1.63 -10.34
C PRO A 906 -0.10 -2.06 -9.05
N VAL A 907 0.25 -3.26 -8.54
CA VAL A 907 -0.11 -3.72 -7.20
C VAL A 907 1.09 -3.63 -6.25
N SER A 908 0.86 -3.61 -4.93
CA SER A 908 1.94 -3.61 -3.95
C SER A 908 2.68 -4.95 -3.97
N GLY A 909 3.99 -4.88 -3.99
CA GLY A 909 4.82 -6.08 -3.94
C GLY A 909 6.22 -5.86 -4.51
N THR A 910 7.10 -6.79 -4.22
CA THR A 910 8.48 -6.82 -4.70
C THR A 910 8.90 -8.27 -5.00
N GLY A 911 9.89 -8.45 -5.83
CA GLY A 911 10.39 -9.78 -6.24
C GLY A 911 9.42 -10.54 -7.15
N THR A 912 9.57 -11.86 -7.21
CA THR A 912 8.75 -12.75 -8.03
C THR A 912 7.41 -13.03 -7.33
N PRO A 913 6.27 -12.62 -7.90
CA PRO A 913 4.97 -13.03 -7.38
C PRO A 913 4.69 -14.51 -7.66
N CYS A 914 3.79 -15.10 -6.89
CA CYS A 914 3.27 -16.44 -7.18
C CYS A 914 1.74 -16.41 -7.28
N PHE A 915 1.16 -17.49 -7.82
CA PHE A 915 -0.26 -17.56 -8.15
C PHE A 915 -0.86 -18.84 -7.60
N ILE A 916 -1.90 -18.70 -6.77
CA ILE A 916 -2.59 -19.82 -6.13
C ILE A 916 -4.02 -19.40 -5.79
N ASP A 917 -4.95 -20.33 -5.88
CA ASP A 917 -6.31 -20.18 -5.38
C ASP A 917 -6.26 -20.19 -3.84
N ALA A 918 -6.25 -19.00 -3.26
CA ALA A 918 -6.02 -18.78 -1.83
C ALA A 918 -7.32 -18.74 -1.00
N ASP A 919 -8.45 -18.42 -1.61
CA ASP A 919 -9.74 -18.33 -0.93
C ASP A 919 -10.73 -19.47 -1.30
N GLY A 920 -10.34 -20.37 -2.21
CA GLY A 920 -11.11 -21.52 -2.61
C GLY A 920 -12.23 -21.25 -3.62
N ASP A 921 -12.21 -20.10 -4.30
CA ASP A 921 -13.20 -19.74 -5.32
C ASP A 921 -12.93 -20.36 -6.70
N GLY A 922 -11.81 -21.06 -6.85
CA GLY A 922 -11.35 -21.73 -8.06
C GLY A 922 -10.56 -20.86 -9.02
N LYS A 923 -10.32 -19.59 -8.68
CA LYS A 923 -9.43 -18.66 -9.39
C LYS A 923 -8.13 -18.53 -8.63
N LYS A 924 -7.06 -18.18 -9.35
CA LYS A 924 -5.77 -17.97 -8.71
C LYS A 924 -5.58 -16.49 -8.35
N GLU A 925 -5.27 -16.22 -7.10
CA GLU A 925 -4.84 -14.90 -6.63
C GLU A 925 -3.36 -14.69 -6.91
N LEU A 926 -3.00 -13.42 -7.16
CA LEU A 926 -1.61 -12.99 -7.18
C LEU A 926 -1.13 -12.79 -5.74
N ILE A 927 -0.18 -13.59 -5.31
CA ILE A 927 0.46 -13.47 -4.00
C ILE A 927 1.81 -12.77 -4.15
N SER A 928 2.02 -11.69 -3.40
CA SER A 928 3.26 -10.92 -3.43
C SER A 928 3.74 -10.53 -2.03
N CYS A 929 5.01 -10.17 -1.94
CA CYS A 929 5.64 -9.69 -0.71
C CYS A 929 5.85 -8.18 -0.77
N GLY A 930 5.38 -7.44 0.24
CA GLY A 930 5.69 -6.02 0.42
C GLY A 930 7.05 -5.78 1.09
N ILE A 931 7.65 -4.63 0.82
CA ILE A 931 8.89 -4.19 1.51
C ILE A 931 8.71 -3.96 3.02
N ASP A 932 7.47 -3.84 3.47
CA ASP A 932 7.04 -3.66 4.86
C ASP A 932 6.78 -4.99 5.60
N ASN A 933 7.26 -6.11 5.04
CA ASN A 933 7.07 -7.48 5.54
C ASN A 933 5.60 -7.93 5.54
N THR A 934 4.82 -7.47 4.59
CA THR A 934 3.45 -7.91 4.38
C THR A 934 3.37 -8.91 3.23
N ILE A 935 2.47 -9.88 3.33
CA ILE A 935 2.08 -10.74 2.22
C ILE A 935 0.74 -10.23 1.71
N HIS A 936 0.68 -9.91 0.44
CA HIS A 936 -0.52 -9.46 -0.26
C HIS A 936 -1.12 -10.60 -1.08
N ALA A 937 -2.44 -10.64 -1.18
CA ALA A 937 -3.16 -11.59 -2.03
C ALA A 937 -4.23 -10.82 -2.82
N TYR A 938 -4.06 -10.72 -4.14
CA TYR A 938 -4.91 -9.92 -5.01
C TYR A 938 -5.82 -10.79 -5.86
N THR A 939 -7.15 -10.54 -5.77
CA THR A 939 -8.17 -11.20 -6.60
C THR A 939 -8.41 -10.46 -7.91
N GLY A 940 -8.97 -11.14 -8.90
CA GLY A 940 -9.35 -10.56 -10.19
C GLY A 940 -8.21 -10.39 -11.18
N ALA A 941 -7.00 -10.85 -10.84
CA ALA A 941 -5.87 -10.90 -11.77
C ALA A 941 -6.10 -11.96 -12.86
N LEU A 942 -6.85 -12.99 -12.54
CA LEU A 942 -7.14 -14.13 -13.42
C LEU A 942 -8.66 -14.25 -13.53
N LYS A 943 -9.22 -13.98 -14.69
CA LYS A 943 -10.64 -14.22 -14.99
C LYS A 943 -10.85 -15.66 -15.44
#